data_e1498e9636daf18a6bb0db395fc85233
#
_entry.id   e1498e9636daf18a6bb0db395fc85233
#
_cell.length_a   1.000
_cell.length_b   1.000
_cell.length_c   1.000
_cell.angle_alpha   90.00
_cell.angle_beta   90.00
_cell.angle_gamma   90.00
#
_symmetry.space_group_name_H-M   'P 1'
#
loop_
_entity.id
_entity.type
_entity.pdbx_description
1 polymer ?
#
loop_
_entity_poly.entity_id
_entity_poly.type
_entity_poly.pdbx_seq_one_letter_code
_entity_poly.pdbx_strand_id
1 'polypeptide(L)'
;MADSNKTVYILDSYGLIYRCYFAFISRPLTNSEGKNISALFGFFRNLHYIFKHYKPKYIFAAMDSTTKTFRHEKYPEYKATRNKTPDDLHAQIPWIQEILKAAQIPVLQCDGYEADDIIATVAKKCAKEGRECKILSGDKDLMQLVNENTQILKPESSGVWKITNSEGVFAEWGVYPEQLKDLLSLYGDTADNIPGVKGIGVKTAGKLLSDYKTLDGIYQNIQEISGSVQKKLIDGKENAFKSRDLIELCYDVPCPKIDEALNHEEYNFSFANAGELLKNYGAFQVAKAFSELALENGEKVSNAQENNSSNQAENSTIQSTDSSFLENKKTFKQPVKNSGNYKGIFNSSELEKFINSAIENKTVALDLETDSLDTQCAQILGFSLCFKEKNAVYVPIFQGESLFDSDGISKQDAFIQLKRLFLDKSVNLIFHNAKFDLKVLAKNGLFGKDLLSLSNETSAQTLSSIIKCKIHDTMIAFWLENPEKNGKSLGLEYLAETFLGLKGIEFSEIVKKGETFKSVPIEQAISYAAEDSDFTFQLFSIIKNITESNLYNLEIQVLLILAQMELTGLHLEKQALYDYKTELQAKIQETEEKIYSEVKHPFNIASPKQLQTVLFEERKLPTGKKTKTGYSTDTSVLEELSEFDIVPKMILEYRELAKLLSTYVETLPEMTDNNDRIHTDFVQTGTATGRLSSREPNLQNIPVRNEAGRKIRTAFTSTKGKILISADYSQIELVVLAHLSGDENMCRAFKEGTDVHRSTASLIFGVAPEQVTPQMRRTAKTINFGVIYGMSAFRLAKDLAISRTEAKQFIDNYFKFYSKINAFISETISGAEKNGYVSTIFGRKREILNINSKNKLEKSQAERIAVNTPVQGSAADIVKKAMVDVSSALIQKNNGSRLLLQVHDELIFECPDEKSVIDETIKIIQEKMENAVKLSVPLKVSVEFGTNWGAFH
;
A
#
# COMPACT_ATOMS: atom_id res chain seq x y z
N MET A 1 -16.34 -21.95 34.14
CA MET A 1 -15.24 -21.15 33.55
C MET A 1 -13.98 -21.90 33.92
N ALA A 2 -13.30 -22.46 32.89
CA ALA A 2 -11.99 -23.09 33.11
C ALA A 2 -11.02 -22.04 33.65
N ASP A 3 -10.18 -22.43 34.58
CA ASP A 3 -9.19 -21.55 35.22
C ASP A 3 -8.18 -21.08 34.15
N SER A 4 -8.32 -19.85 33.68
CA SER A 4 -7.45 -19.25 32.63
C SER A 4 -5.95 -19.29 32.97
N ASN A 5 -5.65 -19.62 34.18
CA ASN A 5 -4.30 -19.75 34.76
C ASN A 5 -3.57 -21.04 34.35
N LYS A 6 -4.25 -21.99 33.67
CA LYS A 6 -3.69 -23.32 33.32
C LYS A 6 -3.70 -23.62 31.81
N THR A 7 -4.04 -22.64 30.97
CA THR A 7 -4.04 -22.83 29.52
C THR A 7 -2.62 -23.01 28.99
N VAL A 8 -2.39 -24.07 28.22
CA VAL A 8 -1.12 -24.38 27.57
C VAL A 8 -1.15 -23.88 26.12
N TYR A 9 -0.15 -23.13 25.73
CA TYR A 9 0.09 -22.74 24.33
C TYR A 9 1.23 -23.58 23.76
N ILE A 10 1.04 -24.16 22.58
CA ILE A 10 2.11 -24.92 21.92
C ILE A 10 2.27 -24.45 20.47
N LEU A 11 3.51 -24.10 20.13
CA LEU A 11 3.87 -23.51 18.86
C LEU A 11 4.40 -24.58 17.91
N ASP A 12 3.82 -24.71 16.73
CA ASP A 12 4.40 -25.37 15.59
C ASP A 12 5.50 -24.48 15.02
N SER A 13 6.72 -24.72 15.45
CA SER A 13 7.84 -23.82 15.18
C SER A 13 8.26 -23.84 13.72
N TYR A 14 8.37 -25.01 13.08
CA TYR A 14 8.79 -25.09 11.69
C TYR A 14 7.75 -24.49 10.75
N GLY A 15 6.47 -24.77 10.94
CA GLY A 15 5.40 -24.15 10.17
C GLY A 15 5.46 -22.63 10.23
N LEU A 16 5.71 -22.04 11.40
CA LEU A 16 5.85 -20.61 11.57
C LEU A 16 7.16 -20.06 10.98
N ILE A 17 8.30 -20.74 11.18
CA ILE A 17 9.62 -20.36 10.64
C ILE A 17 9.56 -20.26 9.11
N TYR A 18 9.05 -21.31 8.45
CA TYR A 18 8.90 -21.32 6.98
C TYR A 18 7.95 -20.22 6.52
N ARG A 19 6.80 -20.07 7.14
CA ARG A 19 5.85 -19.01 6.82
C ARG A 19 6.50 -17.62 6.92
N CYS A 20 7.25 -17.36 7.98
CA CYS A 20 7.95 -16.09 8.18
C CYS A 20 9.04 -15.85 7.14
N TYR A 21 9.83 -16.86 6.81
CA TYR A 21 10.85 -16.76 5.78
C TYR A 21 10.25 -16.39 4.41
N PHE A 22 9.25 -17.16 3.98
CA PHE A 22 8.62 -16.94 2.68
C PHE A 22 7.78 -15.67 2.60
N ALA A 23 7.33 -15.11 3.72
CA ALA A 23 6.66 -13.81 3.73
C ALA A 23 7.58 -12.67 3.27
N PHE A 24 8.89 -12.81 3.45
CA PHE A 24 9.90 -11.83 3.06
C PHE A 24 10.72 -12.28 1.83
N ILE A 25 10.34 -13.33 1.12
CA ILE A 25 11.14 -13.90 0.02
C ILE A 25 11.43 -12.89 -1.10
N SER A 26 10.49 -11.98 -1.37
CA SER A 26 10.65 -10.93 -2.39
C SER A 26 11.52 -9.75 -1.93
N ARG A 27 11.64 -9.56 -0.61
CA ARG A 27 12.41 -8.49 0.02
C ARG A 27 12.96 -8.99 1.36
N PRO A 28 14.03 -9.79 1.37
CA PRO A 28 14.61 -10.34 2.58
C PRO A 28 15.11 -9.25 3.53
N LEU A 29 14.89 -9.46 4.82
CA LEU A 29 15.47 -8.62 5.86
C LEU A 29 16.89 -9.11 6.14
N THR A 30 17.85 -8.20 6.11
CA THR A 30 19.26 -8.52 6.38
C THR A 30 19.80 -7.73 7.57
N ASN A 31 20.72 -8.31 8.32
CA ASN A 31 21.46 -7.61 9.37
C ASN A 31 22.64 -6.81 8.79
N SER A 32 23.40 -6.14 9.65
CA SER A 32 24.58 -5.33 9.27
C SER A 32 25.70 -6.15 8.57
N GLU A 33 25.71 -7.46 8.75
CA GLU A 33 26.66 -8.37 8.09
C GLU A 33 26.13 -8.88 6.74
N GLY A 34 24.93 -8.44 6.31
CA GLY A 34 24.30 -8.91 5.08
C GLY A 34 23.66 -10.30 5.19
N LYS A 35 23.55 -10.89 6.37
CA LYS A 35 22.91 -12.19 6.60
C LYS A 35 21.40 -12.02 6.65
N ASN A 36 20.67 -12.94 6.01
CA ASN A 36 19.20 -12.96 6.05
C ASN A 36 18.72 -13.29 7.47
N ILE A 37 17.82 -12.43 8.01
CA ILE A 37 17.19 -12.58 9.32
C ILE A 37 15.65 -12.62 9.23
N SER A 38 15.09 -12.82 8.04
CA SER A 38 13.64 -12.73 7.80
C SER A 38 12.82 -13.70 8.61
N ALA A 39 13.27 -14.97 8.70
CA ALA A 39 12.60 -15.99 9.51
C ALA A 39 12.66 -15.66 11.00
N LEU A 40 13.83 -15.30 11.50
CA LEU A 40 14.07 -14.90 12.89
C LEU A 40 13.20 -13.69 13.27
N PHE A 41 13.23 -12.63 12.47
CA PHE A 41 12.43 -11.43 12.69
C PHE A 41 10.93 -11.74 12.72
N GLY A 42 10.44 -12.46 11.70
CA GLY A 42 9.03 -12.82 11.60
C GLY A 42 8.56 -13.73 12.73
N PHE A 43 9.36 -14.71 13.11
CA PHE A 43 9.06 -15.65 14.18
C PHE A 43 8.89 -14.94 15.54
N PHE A 44 9.86 -14.13 15.95
CA PHE A 44 9.80 -13.43 17.23
C PHE A 44 8.80 -12.27 17.23
N ARG A 45 8.50 -11.65 16.08
CA ARG A 45 7.39 -10.70 15.97
C ARG A 45 6.03 -11.37 16.25
N ASN A 46 5.81 -12.57 15.76
CA ASN A 46 4.60 -13.33 16.06
C ASN A 46 4.57 -13.76 17.53
N LEU A 47 5.70 -14.20 18.08
CA LEU A 47 5.79 -14.60 19.49
C LEU A 47 5.54 -13.39 20.42
N HIS A 48 6.06 -12.22 20.11
CA HIS A 48 5.74 -10.97 20.80
C HIS A 48 4.23 -10.69 20.81
N TYR A 49 3.58 -10.82 19.63
CA TYR A 49 2.13 -10.66 19.54
C TYR A 49 1.38 -11.62 20.50
N ILE A 50 1.78 -12.88 20.55
CA ILE A 50 1.17 -13.87 21.45
C ILE A 50 1.34 -13.48 22.91
N PHE A 51 2.54 -13.07 23.33
CA PHE A 51 2.77 -12.62 24.72
C PHE A 51 1.98 -11.36 25.06
N LYS A 52 1.90 -10.40 24.16
CA LYS A 52 1.17 -9.14 24.38
C LYS A 52 -0.34 -9.33 24.50
N HIS A 53 -0.94 -10.18 23.62
CA HIS A 53 -2.40 -10.29 23.53
C HIS A 53 -3.00 -11.46 24.34
N TYR A 54 -2.25 -12.55 24.52
CA TYR A 54 -2.76 -13.74 25.21
C TYR A 54 -2.11 -13.99 26.57
N LYS A 55 -0.97 -13.34 26.86
CA LYS A 55 -0.22 -13.43 28.12
C LYS A 55 -0.07 -14.87 28.64
N PRO A 56 0.45 -15.80 27.82
CA PRO A 56 0.55 -17.21 28.18
C PRO A 56 1.46 -17.40 29.39
N LYS A 57 1.01 -18.19 30.39
CA LYS A 57 1.85 -18.65 31.47
C LYS A 57 2.61 -19.94 31.12
N TYR A 58 2.04 -20.73 30.22
CA TYR A 58 2.64 -21.96 29.68
C TYR A 58 2.67 -21.86 28.18
N ILE A 59 3.87 -21.75 27.60
CA ILE A 59 4.09 -21.76 26.17
C ILE A 59 5.31 -22.60 25.83
N PHE A 60 5.17 -23.49 24.83
CA PHE A 60 6.19 -24.41 24.39
C PHE A 60 6.41 -24.29 22.88
N ALA A 61 7.63 -24.50 22.41
CA ALA A 61 7.99 -24.56 21.01
C ALA A 61 8.24 -26.01 20.60
N ALA A 62 7.35 -26.60 19.79
CA ALA A 62 7.60 -27.92 19.19
C ALA A 62 8.46 -27.81 17.95
N MET A 63 9.48 -28.65 17.83
CA MET A 63 10.43 -28.70 16.71
C MET A 63 10.47 -30.12 16.11
N ASP A 64 10.64 -30.20 14.79
CA ASP A 64 10.82 -31.46 14.06
C ASP A 64 12.12 -32.16 14.47
N SER A 65 12.13 -33.48 14.37
CA SER A 65 13.33 -34.30 14.50
C SER A 65 14.41 -33.90 13.47
N THR A 66 15.66 -33.98 13.89
CA THR A 66 16.79 -33.85 12.97
C THR A 66 17.10 -35.16 12.24
N THR A 67 16.50 -36.29 12.67
CA THR A 67 16.63 -37.60 12.09
C THR A 67 15.39 -38.02 11.32
N LYS A 68 15.48 -39.12 10.54
CA LYS A 68 14.32 -39.69 9.87
C LYS A 68 13.28 -40.13 10.89
N THR A 69 12.03 -39.89 10.57
CA THR A 69 10.87 -40.25 11.43
C THR A 69 10.33 -41.62 11.09
N PHE A 70 9.52 -42.22 11.95
CA PHE A 70 8.88 -43.53 11.72
C PHE A 70 8.01 -43.56 10.44
N ARG A 71 7.54 -42.37 9.96
CA ARG A 71 6.83 -42.24 8.67
C ARG A 71 7.74 -42.52 7.49
N HIS A 72 9.00 -42.08 7.55
CA HIS A 72 9.99 -42.38 6.51
C HIS A 72 10.37 -43.86 6.47
N GLU A 73 10.30 -44.58 7.63
CA GLU A 73 10.50 -46.02 7.69
C GLU A 73 9.35 -46.78 7.05
N LYS A 74 8.09 -46.33 7.30
CA LYS A 74 6.88 -46.89 6.68
C LYS A 74 6.74 -46.59 5.21
N TYR A 75 7.16 -45.40 4.79
CA TYR A 75 7.06 -44.91 3.41
C TYR A 75 8.28 -44.07 3.05
N PRO A 76 9.29 -44.65 2.37
CA PRO A 76 10.53 -43.95 2.03
C PRO A 76 10.34 -42.71 1.15
N GLU A 77 9.22 -42.65 0.38
CA GLU A 77 8.91 -41.50 -0.47
C GLU A 77 8.16 -40.38 0.28
N TYR A 78 7.89 -40.55 1.58
CA TYR A 78 7.26 -39.52 2.41
C TYR A 78 8.09 -38.24 2.40
N LYS A 79 7.46 -37.09 2.11
CA LYS A 79 8.10 -35.79 1.96
C LYS A 79 9.24 -35.70 0.90
N ALA A 80 9.40 -36.72 0.03
CA ALA A 80 10.46 -36.74 -1.00
C ALA A 80 10.31 -35.63 -2.04
N THR A 81 9.09 -35.11 -2.22
CA THR A 81 8.79 -34.00 -3.13
C THR A 81 9.06 -32.61 -2.53
N ARG A 82 9.36 -32.51 -1.24
CA ARG A 82 9.69 -31.24 -0.61
C ARG A 82 11.04 -30.71 -1.13
N ASN A 83 11.07 -29.41 -1.48
CA ASN A 83 12.33 -28.78 -1.86
C ASN A 83 13.29 -28.72 -0.66
N LYS A 84 14.60 -28.80 -0.93
CA LYS A 84 15.62 -28.62 0.10
C LYS A 84 15.42 -27.26 0.77
N THR A 85 15.49 -27.22 2.11
CA THR A 85 15.47 -25.97 2.87
C THR A 85 16.58 -25.03 2.36
N PRO A 86 16.26 -23.75 2.03
CA PRO A 86 17.26 -22.78 1.64
C PRO A 86 18.38 -22.67 2.70
N ASP A 87 19.63 -22.59 2.26
CA ASP A 87 20.78 -22.61 3.17
C ASP A 87 20.78 -21.41 4.15
N ASP A 88 20.29 -20.24 3.72
CA ASP A 88 20.12 -19.04 4.55
C ASP A 88 18.95 -19.11 5.53
N LEU A 89 17.91 -19.91 5.25
CA LEU A 89 16.88 -20.27 6.21
C LEU A 89 17.42 -21.26 7.25
N HIS A 90 18.13 -22.28 6.76
CA HIS A 90 18.75 -23.30 7.62
C HIS A 90 19.67 -22.68 8.69
N ALA A 91 20.43 -21.65 8.30
CA ALA A 91 21.31 -20.92 9.21
C ALA A 91 20.58 -20.16 10.33
N GLN A 92 19.30 -19.79 10.14
CA GLN A 92 18.52 -19.04 11.14
C GLN A 92 17.89 -19.95 12.21
N ILE A 93 17.70 -21.25 11.94
CA ILE A 93 17.07 -22.20 12.88
C ILE A 93 17.83 -22.28 14.21
N PRO A 94 19.16 -22.47 14.24
CA PRO A 94 19.93 -22.45 15.48
C PRO A 94 19.81 -21.14 16.26
N TRP A 95 19.77 -20.00 15.58
CA TRP A 95 19.58 -18.68 16.22
C TRP A 95 18.24 -18.56 16.90
N ILE A 96 17.17 -19.06 16.24
CA ILE A 96 15.82 -19.08 16.83
C ILE A 96 15.79 -19.96 18.08
N GLN A 97 16.41 -21.15 18.03
CA GLN A 97 16.49 -22.05 19.18
C GLN A 97 17.28 -21.45 20.36
N GLU A 98 18.38 -20.77 20.07
CA GLU A 98 19.19 -20.07 21.08
C GLU A 98 18.39 -18.97 21.77
N ILE A 99 17.64 -18.15 21.03
CA ILE A 99 16.83 -17.09 21.59
C ILE A 99 15.66 -17.64 22.40
N LEU A 100 14.98 -18.71 21.93
CA LEU A 100 13.94 -19.40 22.70
C LEU A 100 14.48 -19.91 24.06
N LYS A 101 15.67 -20.50 24.05
CA LYS A 101 16.32 -20.95 25.25
C LYS A 101 16.67 -19.78 26.18
N ALA A 102 17.19 -18.68 25.66
CA ALA A 102 17.48 -17.47 26.41
C ALA A 102 16.21 -16.84 27.02
N ALA A 103 15.09 -16.90 26.30
CA ALA A 103 13.77 -16.51 26.77
C ALA A 103 13.20 -17.45 27.84
N GLN A 104 13.85 -18.57 28.13
CA GLN A 104 13.35 -19.65 28.97
C GLN A 104 12.05 -20.29 28.49
N ILE A 105 11.85 -20.31 27.16
CA ILE A 105 10.73 -21.00 26.51
C ILE A 105 11.17 -22.42 26.21
N PRO A 106 10.50 -23.46 26.76
CA PRO A 106 10.85 -24.85 26.51
C PRO A 106 10.73 -25.22 25.04
N VAL A 107 11.81 -25.81 24.50
CA VAL A 107 11.85 -26.37 23.14
C VAL A 107 11.69 -27.88 23.25
N LEU A 108 10.58 -28.38 22.72
CA LEU A 108 10.24 -29.80 22.70
C LEU A 108 10.64 -30.38 21.35
N GLN A 109 11.60 -31.29 21.36
CA GLN A 109 12.10 -32.00 20.18
C GLN A 109 12.41 -33.44 20.58
N CYS A 110 12.01 -34.40 19.72
CA CYS A 110 12.22 -35.83 19.97
C CYS A 110 12.68 -36.54 18.70
N ASP A 111 13.77 -37.28 18.76
CA ASP A 111 14.29 -38.04 17.62
C ASP A 111 13.29 -39.09 17.16
N GLY A 112 13.10 -39.18 15.83
CA GLY A 112 12.17 -40.11 15.19
C GLY A 112 10.72 -39.65 15.14
N TYR A 113 10.38 -38.45 15.70
CA TYR A 113 9.02 -37.90 15.71
C TYR A 113 8.99 -36.49 15.14
N GLU A 114 7.86 -36.12 14.56
CA GLU A 114 7.63 -34.77 14.03
C GLU A 114 7.04 -33.84 15.09
N ALA A 115 7.11 -32.52 14.86
CA ALA A 115 6.52 -31.53 15.76
C ALA A 115 5.02 -31.79 16.00
N ASP A 116 4.31 -32.25 14.98
CA ASP A 116 2.88 -32.57 15.03
C ASP A 116 2.55 -33.69 16.02
N ASP A 117 3.42 -34.71 16.12
CA ASP A 117 3.27 -35.80 17.08
C ASP A 117 3.50 -35.31 18.52
N ILE A 118 4.47 -34.43 18.72
CA ILE A 118 4.73 -33.75 19.99
C ILE A 118 3.52 -32.92 20.42
N ILE A 119 2.97 -32.13 19.49
CA ILE A 119 1.79 -31.31 19.71
C ILE A 119 0.57 -32.16 20.06
N ALA A 120 0.35 -33.27 19.34
CA ALA A 120 -0.74 -34.20 19.63
C ALA A 120 -0.60 -34.85 21.03
N THR A 121 0.64 -35.21 21.43
CA THR A 121 0.93 -35.77 22.75
C THR A 121 0.65 -34.75 23.85
N VAL A 122 1.06 -33.48 23.68
CA VAL A 122 0.78 -32.41 24.65
C VAL A 122 -0.72 -32.14 24.74
N ALA A 123 -1.43 -32.05 23.63
CA ALA A 123 -2.88 -31.81 23.58
C ALA A 123 -3.64 -32.94 24.33
N LYS A 124 -3.28 -34.20 24.09
CA LYS A 124 -3.85 -35.37 24.80
C LYS A 124 -3.61 -35.30 26.29
N LYS A 125 -2.40 -34.97 26.72
CA LYS A 125 -2.06 -34.84 28.17
C LYS A 125 -2.83 -33.69 28.81
N CYS A 126 -2.94 -32.52 28.13
CA CYS A 126 -3.75 -31.40 28.59
C CYS A 126 -5.21 -31.78 28.77
N ALA A 127 -5.81 -32.46 27.80
CA ALA A 127 -7.18 -32.92 27.89
C ALA A 127 -7.42 -33.89 29.07
N LYS A 128 -6.46 -34.81 29.32
CA LYS A 128 -6.51 -35.74 30.46
C LYS A 128 -6.44 -35.00 31.79
N GLU A 129 -5.73 -33.89 31.86
CA GLU A 129 -5.58 -33.06 33.07
C GLU A 129 -6.66 -31.98 33.20
N GLY A 130 -7.62 -31.90 32.23
CA GLY A 130 -8.66 -30.87 32.21
C GLY A 130 -8.12 -29.45 31.93
N ARG A 131 -6.97 -29.33 31.31
CA ARG A 131 -6.34 -28.07 30.86
C ARG A 131 -6.75 -27.73 29.43
N GLU A 132 -6.91 -26.45 29.17
CA GLU A 132 -7.04 -25.98 27.79
C GLU A 132 -5.69 -26.06 27.06
N CYS A 133 -5.72 -26.43 25.78
CA CYS A 133 -4.58 -26.43 24.88
C CYS A 133 -4.86 -25.54 23.66
N LYS A 134 -3.99 -24.57 23.41
CA LYS A 134 -4.05 -23.67 22.24
C LYS A 134 -2.86 -23.92 21.35
N ILE A 135 -3.10 -24.51 20.18
CA ILE A 135 -2.09 -24.85 19.19
C ILE A 135 -1.88 -23.67 18.26
N LEU A 136 -0.67 -23.16 18.21
CA LEU A 136 -0.26 -22.02 17.37
C LEU A 136 0.27 -22.53 16.04
N SER A 137 -0.60 -22.80 15.05
CA SER A 137 -0.22 -23.33 13.76
C SER A 137 -1.19 -22.94 12.65
N GLY A 138 -0.69 -22.89 11.42
CA GLY A 138 -1.50 -22.83 10.19
C GLY A 138 -1.65 -24.17 9.49
N ASP A 139 -1.14 -25.26 10.08
CA ASP A 139 -1.19 -26.59 9.47
C ASP A 139 -2.60 -27.20 9.59
N LYS A 140 -3.07 -27.74 8.47
CA LYS A 140 -4.38 -28.39 8.36
C LYS A 140 -4.42 -29.71 9.12
N ASP A 141 -3.30 -30.43 9.18
CA ASP A 141 -3.24 -31.76 9.78
C ASP A 141 -3.46 -31.70 11.29
N LEU A 142 -3.06 -30.60 11.94
CA LEU A 142 -3.29 -30.38 13.37
C LEU A 142 -4.76 -30.04 13.70
N MET A 143 -5.60 -29.70 12.72
CA MET A 143 -7.02 -29.44 12.94
C MET A 143 -7.79 -30.67 13.39
N GLN A 144 -7.28 -31.90 13.17
CA GLN A 144 -7.82 -33.13 13.72
C GLN A 144 -7.77 -33.21 15.27
N LEU A 145 -6.97 -32.35 15.90
CA LEU A 145 -6.81 -32.29 17.37
C LEU A 145 -7.85 -31.38 18.05
N VAL A 146 -8.62 -30.62 17.26
CA VAL A 146 -9.61 -29.66 17.82
C VAL A 146 -10.74 -30.40 18.51
N ASN A 147 -11.01 -30.01 19.76
CA ASN A 147 -12.10 -30.53 20.57
C ASN A 147 -12.51 -29.48 21.64
N GLU A 148 -13.28 -29.86 22.66
CA GLU A 148 -13.74 -28.96 23.73
C GLU A 148 -12.58 -28.31 24.50
N ASN A 149 -11.44 -29.01 24.65
CA ASN A 149 -10.29 -28.55 25.41
C ASN A 149 -9.15 -28.03 24.49
N THR A 150 -9.19 -28.30 23.19
CA THR A 150 -8.12 -27.96 22.26
C THR A 150 -8.63 -27.09 21.14
N GLN A 151 -7.98 -25.95 20.91
CA GLN A 151 -8.30 -24.99 19.85
C GLN A 151 -7.03 -24.69 19.06
N ILE A 152 -7.20 -24.29 17.78
CA ILE A 152 -6.09 -23.79 16.96
C ILE A 152 -6.14 -22.28 16.87
N LEU A 153 -5.02 -21.62 17.13
CA LEU A 153 -4.78 -20.24 16.74
C LEU A 153 -4.07 -20.24 15.37
N LYS A 154 -4.79 -19.78 14.35
CA LYS A 154 -4.32 -19.72 12.98
C LYS A 154 -3.83 -18.30 12.64
N PRO A 155 -2.59 -18.12 12.15
CA PRO A 155 -2.11 -16.78 11.78
C PRO A 155 -2.73 -16.32 10.47
N GLU A 156 -3.36 -15.14 10.47
CA GLU A 156 -3.89 -14.49 9.26
C GLU A 156 -2.84 -13.63 8.53
N SER A 157 -3.17 -13.18 7.32
CA SER A 157 -2.30 -12.31 6.52
C SER A 157 -2.11 -10.92 7.14
N SER A 158 -3.07 -10.46 7.94
CA SER A 158 -3.05 -9.21 8.70
C SER A 158 -2.06 -9.19 9.87
N GLY A 159 -1.47 -10.36 10.24
CA GLY A 159 -0.64 -10.53 11.43
C GLY A 159 -1.43 -10.82 12.71
N VAL A 160 -2.76 -10.88 12.62
CA VAL A 160 -3.65 -11.28 13.72
C VAL A 160 -3.76 -12.81 13.77
N TRP A 161 -4.00 -13.36 14.95
CA TRP A 161 -4.22 -14.78 15.16
C TRP A 161 -5.70 -15.05 15.46
N LYS A 162 -6.32 -15.90 14.63
CA LYS A 162 -7.74 -16.26 14.75
C LYS A 162 -7.92 -17.62 15.41
N ILE A 163 -8.82 -17.70 16.39
CA ILE A 163 -9.19 -18.96 17.04
C ILE A 163 -10.08 -19.78 16.09
N THR A 164 -9.73 -21.03 15.88
CA THR A 164 -10.51 -22.02 15.14
C THR A 164 -10.94 -23.12 16.10
N ASN A 165 -12.24 -23.29 16.28
CA ASN A 165 -12.91 -24.34 17.04
C ASN A 165 -13.52 -25.38 16.08
N SER A 166 -14.31 -26.32 16.59
CA SER A 166 -14.93 -27.39 15.78
C SER A 166 -15.82 -26.86 14.67
N GLU A 167 -16.61 -25.79 14.91
CA GLU A 167 -17.44 -25.13 13.89
C GLU A 167 -16.56 -24.45 12.82
N GLY A 168 -15.44 -23.88 13.24
CA GLY A 168 -14.46 -23.30 12.34
C GLY A 168 -13.82 -24.33 11.41
N VAL A 169 -13.51 -25.51 11.92
CA VAL A 169 -13.02 -26.63 11.11
C VAL A 169 -14.10 -27.10 10.14
N PHE A 170 -15.34 -27.25 10.58
CA PHE A 170 -16.46 -27.63 9.74
C PHE A 170 -16.72 -26.60 8.62
N ALA A 171 -16.67 -25.32 8.94
CA ALA A 171 -16.85 -24.25 7.95
C ALA A 171 -15.75 -24.25 6.88
N GLU A 172 -14.51 -24.63 7.23
CA GLU A 172 -13.37 -24.66 6.32
C GLU A 172 -13.32 -25.95 5.48
N TRP A 173 -13.60 -27.11 6.09
CA TRP A 173 -13.38 -28.42 5.48
C TRP A 173 -14.65 -29.21 5.16
N GLY A 174 -15.81 -28.80 5.67
CA GLY A 174 -17.09 -29.48 5.48
C GLY A 174 -17.22 -30.79 6.28
N VAL A 175 -16.33 -31.04 7.23
CA VAL A 175 -16.33 -32.15 8.18
C VAL A 175 -15.93 -31.67 9.57
N TYR A 176 -16.32 -32.40 10.62
CA TYR A 176 -15.86 -32.13 11.97
C TYR A 176 -14.45 -32.66 12.21
N PRO A 177 -13.72 -32.16 13.25
CA PRO A 177 -12.32 -32.52 13.50
C PRO A 177 -12.05 -34.03 13.52
N GLU A 178 -12.94 -34.83 14.14
CA GLU A 178 -12.81 -36.29 14.23
C GLU A 178 -12.87 -37.01 12.86
N GLN A 179 -13.44 -36.38 11.85
CA GLN A 179 -13.52 -36.91 10.49
C GLN A 179 -12.41 -36.38 9.58
N LEU A 180 -11.65 -35.38 10.03
CA LEU A 180 -10.67 -34.70 9.17
C LEU A 180 -9.54 -35.64 8.73
N LYS A 181 -9.09 -36.54 9.62
CA LYS A 181 -8.11 -37.57 9.25
C LYS A 181 -8.60 -38.44 8.08
N ASP A 182 -9.83 -38.88 8.14
CA ASP A 182 -10.42 -39.71 7.10
C ASP A 182 -10.67 -38.95 5.79
N LEU A 183 -11.01 -37.64 5.91
CA LEU A 183 -11.11 -36.77 4.74
C LEU A 183 -9.76 -36.61 4.04
N LEU A 184 -8.71 -36.32 4.81
CA LEU A 184 -7.34 -36.14 4.28
C LEU A 184 -6.81 -37.48 3.71
N SER A 185 -7.19 -38.61 4.30
CA SER A 185 -6.83 -39.95 3.79
C SER A 185 -7.41 -40.25 2.42
N LEU A 186 -8.62 -39.75 2.14
CA LEU A 186 -9.26 -39.85 0.82
C LEU A 186 -8.70 -38.82 -0.17
N TYR A 187 -8.45 -37.57 0.30
CA TYR A 187 -8.02 -36.46 -0.54
C TYR A 187 -6.52 -36.51 -0.85
N GLY A 188 -5.69 -37.02 0.08
CA GLY A 188 -4.23 -37.01 0.01
C GLY A 188 -3.59 -35.69 0.33
N ASP A 189 -2.25 -35.66 0.37
CA ASP A 189 -1.45 -34.45 0.49
C ASP A 189 -0.27 -34.47 -0.48
N THR A 190 -0.32 -33.61 -1.49
CA THR A 190 0.74 -33.48 -2.48
C THR A 190 2.01 -32.85 -1.92
N ALA A 191 1.91 -32.03 -0.85
CA ALA A 191 3.07 -31.40 -0.22
C ALA A 191 3.94 -32.42 0.53
N ASP A 192 3.29 -33.43 1.14
CA ASP A 192 3.94 -34.49 1.89
C ASP A 192 4.05 -35.80 1.12
N ASN A 193 3.69 -35.76 -0.14
CA ASN A 193 3.67 -36.92 -1.04
C ASN A 193 2.77 -38.05 -0.51
N ILE A 194 1.63 -37.69 0.06
CA ILE A 194 0.60 -38.62 0.54
C ILE A 194 -0.41 -38.86 -0.59
N PRO A 195 -0.58 -40.10 -1.07
CA PRO A 195 -1.21 -40.35 -2.37
C PRO A 195 -2.73 -40.08 -2.41
N GLY A 196 -3.48 -40.36 -1.33
CA GLY A 196 -4.94 -40.31 -1.33
C GLY A 196 -5.59 -41.21 -2.37
N VAL A 197 -6.87 -40.98 -2.67
CA VAL A 197 -7.62 -41.64 -3.74
C VAL A 197 -7.66 -40.75 -4.98
N LYS A 198 -7.04 -41.18 -6.04
CA LYS A 198 -6.94 -40.35 -7.28
C LYS A 198 -8.34 -39.99 -7.81
N GLY A 199 -8.56 -38.67 -7.90
CA GLY A 199 -9.80 -38.11 -8.42
C GLY A 199 -10.95 -38.01 -7.40
N ILE A 200 -10.69 -38.19 -6.11
CA ILE A 200 -11.54 -37.81 -4.98
C ILE A 200 -11.05 -36.51 -4.40
N GLY A 201 -11.83 -35.45 -4.53
CA GLY A 201 -11.54 -34.11 -3.96
C GLY A 201 -12.25 -33.91 -2.62
N VAL A 202 -11.91 -32.82 -1.93
CA VAL A 202 -12.44 -32.46 -0.59
C VAL A 202 -13.97 -32.54 -0.54
N LYS A 203 -14.70 -31.99 -1.52
CA LYS A 203 -16.16 -32.00 -1.55
C LYS A 203 -16.74 -33.42 -1.65
N THR A 204 -16.11 -34.29 -2.45
CA THR A 204 -16.57 -35.69 -2.61
C THR A 204 -16.27 -36.49 -1.36
N ALA A 205 -15.06 -36.31 -0.79
CA ALA A 205 -14.67 -36.94 0.47
C ALA A 205 -15.59 -36.51 1.62
N GLY A 206 -15.86 -35.20 1.75
CA GLY A 206 -16.76 -34.66 2.77
C GLY A 206 -18.18 -35.22 2.67
N LYS A 207 -18.72 -35.32 1.45
CA LYS A 207 -20.04 -35.95 1.22
C LYS A 207 -20.05 -37.43 1.65
N LEU A 208 -19.03 -38.18 1.25
CA LEU A 208 -18.90 -39.58 1.63
C LEU A 208 -18.83 -39.79 3.16
N LEU A 209 -18.09 -38.92 3.85
CA LEU A 209 -17.97 -38.94 5.30
C LEU A 209 -19.25 -38.46 6.01
N SER A 210 -19.98 -37.55 5.40
CA SER A 210 -21.33 -37.17 5.87
C SER A 210 -22.28 -38.37 5.86
N ASP A 211 -22.24 -39.16 4.79
CA ASP A 211 -23.12 -40.29 4.58
C ASP A 211 -22.69 -41.56 5.39
N TYR A 212 -21.40 -41.90 5.34
CA TYR A 212 -20.86 -43.14 5.91
C TYR A 212 -19.99 -42.98 7.15
N LYS A 213 -19.81 -41.76 7.66
CA LYS A 213 -19.16 -41.36 8.91
C LYS A 213 -17.64 -41.52 8.96
N THR A 214 -17.09 -42.62 8.56
CA THR A 214 -15.67 -43.00 8.62
C THR A 214 -15.14 -43.58 7.32
N LEU A 215 -13.84 -43.61 7.13
CA LEU A 215 -13.18 -44.28 6.01
C LEU A 215 -13.56 -45.77 5.96
N ASP A 216 -13.55 -46.44 7.10
CA ASP A 216 -13.99 -47.84 7.16
C ASP A 216 -15.45 -48.00 6.80
N GLY A 217 -16.33 -47.10 7.24
CA GLY A 217 -17.74 -47.07 6.90
C GLY A 217 -17.99 -46.93 5.38
N ILE A 218 -17.22 -46.12 4.71
CA ILE A 218 -17.25 -45.96 3.26
C ILE A 218 -16.90 -47.26 2.54
N TYR A 219 -15.86 -47.97 2.98
CA TYR A 219 -15.45 -49.22 2.35
C TYR A 219 -16.28 -50.39 2.75
N GLN A 220 -16.96 -50.41 3.89
CA GLN A 220 -17.96 -51.43 4.26
C GLN A 220 -19.21 -51.31 3.41
N ASN A 221 -19.61 -50.10 3.06
CA ASN A 221 -20.79 -49.82 2.25
C ASN A 221 -20.47 -49.49 0.78
N ILE A 222 -19.31 -49.92 0.29
CA ILE A 222 -18.82 -49.61 -1.06
C ILE A 222 -19.80 -49.98 -2.18
N GLN A 223 -20.64 -50.98 -1.98
CA GLN A 223 -21.64 -51.44 -2.95
C GLN A 223 -22.83 -50.48 -3.07
N GLU A 224 -23.07 -49.64 -2.06
CA GLU A 224 -24.15 -48.65 -2.10
C GLU A 224 -23.73 -47.37 -2.86
N ILE A 225 -22.42 -47.18 -3.06
CA ILE A 225 -21.85 -46.06 -3.80
C ILE A 225 -21.89 -46.42 -5.29
N SER A 226 -22.44 -45.56 -6.10
CA SER A 226 -22.62 -45.81 -7.53
C SER A 226 -21.68 -45.00 -8.42
N GLY A 227 -21.50 -45.48 -9.65
CA GLY A 227 -20.85 -44.75 -10.74
C GLY A 227 -19.32 -44.62 -10.61
N SER A 228 -18.76 -43.53 -11.13
CA SER A 228 -17.32 -43.36 -11.22
C SER A 228 -16.64 -43.23 -9.85
N VAL A 229 -17.37 -42.79 -8.82
CA VAL A 229 -16.83 -42.61 -7.45
C VAL A 229 -16.53 -43.97 -6.83
N GLN A 230 -17.45 -44.96 -6.97
CA GLN A 230 -17.25 -46.33 -6.49
C GLN A 230 -15.97 -46.93 -7.08
N LYS A 231 -15.82 -46.82 -8.41
CA LYS A 231 -14.64 -47.37 -9.12
C LYS A 231 -13.35 -46.75 -8.58
N LYS A 232 -13.30 -45.43 -8.43
CA LYS A 232 -12.12 -44.72 -7.88
C LYS A 232 -11.78 -45.14 -6.44
N LEU A 233 -12.79 -45.35 -5.60
CA LEU A 233 -12.59 -45.82 -4.23
C LEU A 233 -12.06 -47.27 -4.22
N ILE A 234 -12.59 -48.18 -5.07
CA ILE A 234 -12.08 -49.54 -5.18
C ILE A 234 -10.63 -49.54 -5.66
N ASP A 235 -10.34 -48.81 -6.76
CA ASP A 235 -9.00 -48.74 -7.34
C ASP A 235 -7.98 -48.06 -6.38
N GLY A 236 -8.44 -47.12 -5.56
CA GLY A 236 -7.61 -46.34 -4.62
C GLY A 236 -7.61 -46.84 -3.18
N LYS A 237 -8.20 -48.00 -2.87
CA LYS A 237 -8.38 -48.50 -1.50
C LYS A 237 -7.08 -48.58 -0.72
N GLU A 238 -6.07 -49.21 -1.29
CA GLU A 238 -4.74 -49.35 -0.65
C GLU A 238 -4.12 -47.99 -0.33
N ASN A 239 -4.19 -47.04 -1.28
CA ASN A 239 -3.69 -45.68 -1.08
C ASN A 239 -4.46 -44.95 0.01
N ALA A 240 -5.77 -45.08 0.13
CA ALA A 240 -6.57 -44.46 1.18
C ALA A 240 -6.13 -44.91 2.57
N PHE A 241 -5.99 -46.24 2.79
CA PHE A 241 -5.54 -46.75 4.07
C PHE A 241 -4.07 -46.40 4.38
N LYS A 242 -3.19 -46.49 3.37
CA LYS A 242 -1.80 -46.04 3.49
C LYS A 242 -1.72 -44.57 3.85
N SER A 243 -2.53 -43.73 3.22
CA SER A 243 -2.59 -42.30 3.56
C SER A 243 -3.07 -42.06 4.99
N ARG A 244 -4.07 -42.85 5.46
CA ARG A 244 -4.53 -42.76 6.84
C ARG A 244 -3.40 -43.05 7.83
N ASP A 245 -2.61 -44.09 7.58
CA ASP A 245 -1.50 -44.51 8.45
C ASP A 245 -0.35 -43.44 8.49
N LEU A 246 -0.22 -42.65 7.41
CA LEU A 246 0.77 -41.56 7.35
C LEU A 246 0.27 -40.26 7.98
N ILE A 247 -1.04 -40.01 7.93
CA ILE A 247 -1.69 -38.80 8.50
C ILE A 247 -1.96 -38.98 10.00
N GLU A 248 -1.99 -40.24 10.47
CA GLU A 248 -2.21 -40.56 11.89
C GLU A 248 -1.11 -39.92 12.76
N LEU A 249 -1.53 -39.17 13.78
CA LEU A 249 -0.61 -38.54 14.73
C LEU A 249 -0.27 -39.52 15.86
N CYS A 250 0.96 -39.46 16.35
CA CYS A 250 1.37 -40.17 17.54
C CYS A 250 0.99 -39.38 18.81
N TYR A 251 0.16 -39.96 19.64
CA TYR A 251 -0.30 -39.31 20.89
C TYR A 251 0.48 -39.69 22.14
N ASP A 252 1.53 -40.47 22.01
CA ASP A 252 2.35 -40.98 23.15
C ASP A 252 3.84 -40.96 22.78
N VAL A 253 4.34 -39.77 22.33
CA VAL A 253 5.77 -39.58 22.02
C VAL A 253 6.60 -39.80 23.28
N PRO A 254 7.64 -40.64 23.24
CA PRO A 254 8.49 -40.91 24.41
C PRO A 254 9.50 -39.78 24.65
N CYS A 255 9.01 -38.62 25.01
CA CYS A 255 9.81 -37.42 25.28
C CYS A 255 9.64 -36.95 26.73
N PRO A 256 10.59 -37.25 27.64
CA PRO A 256 10.51 -36.84 29.05
C PRO A 256 10.35 -35.35 29.26
N LYS A 257 10.87 -34.53 28.37
CA LYS A 257 10.75 -33.07 28.39
C LYS A 257 9.31 -32.57 28.31
N ILE A 258 8.38 -33.37 27.78
CA ILE A 258 6.95 -33.01 27.71
C ILE A 258 6.40 -33.02 29.14
N ASP A 259 6.68 -34.06 29.91
CA ASP A 259 6.22 -34.17 31.32
C ASP A 259 6.89 -33.13 32.21
N GLU A 260 8.19 -32.88 32.02
CA GLU A 260 8.90 -31.82 32.72
C GLU A 260 8.28 -30.45 32.45
N ALA A 261 7.95 -30.16 31.15
CA ALA A 261 7.36 -28.88 30.75
C ALA A 261 5.93 -28.73 31.30
N LEU A 262 5.09 -29.77 31.25
CA LEU A 262 3.72 -29.70 31.75
C LEU A 262 3.62 -29.63 33.28
N ASN A 263 4.53 -30.24 34.00
CA ASN A 263 4.55 -30.30 35.45
C ASN A 263 5.28 -29.13 36.14
N HIS A 264 5.83 -28.19 35.36
CA HIS A 264 6.49 -27.00 35.90
C HIS A 264 5.44 -26.09 36.58
N GLU A 265 5.71 -25.63 37.81
CA GLU A 265 4.73 -24.86 38.57
C GLU A 265 4.46 -23.47 37.97
N GLU A 266 5.48 -22.76 37.53
CA GLU A 266 5.38 -21.45 36.87
C GLU A 266 6.60 -21.16 36.02
N TYR A 267 6.40 -20.66 34.78
CA TYR A 267 7.50 -20.23 33.92
C TYR A 267 7.79 -18.75 34.12
N ASN A 268 9.03 -18.46 34.41
CA ASN A 268 9.57 -17.11 34.46
C ASN A 268 10.28 -16.81 33.14
N PHE A 269 9.56 -16.32 32.14
CA PHE A 269 10.15 -15.97 30.85
C PHE A 269 11.13 -14.81 31.00
N SER A 270 12.29 -14.89 30.35
CA SER A 270 13.30 -13.83 30.32
C SER A 270 13.28 -13.10 28.99
N PHE A 271 12.46 -12.07 28.90
CA PHE A 271 12.35 -11.24 27.69
C PHE A 271 13.57 -10.34 27.52
N ALA A 272 14.23 -9.93 28.58
CA ALA A 272 15.46 -9.15 28.55
C ALA A 272 16.58 -9.89 27.81
N ASN A 273 16.82 -11.17 28.17
CA ASN A 273 17.84 -12.00 27.54
C ASN A 273 17.52 -12.28 26.06
N ALA A 274 16.24 -12.55 25.74
CA ALA A 274 15.80 -12.70 24.35
C ALA A 274 16.00 -11.41 23.56
N GLY A 275 15.68 -10.26 24.12
CA GLY A 275 15.86 -8.95 23.50
C GLY A 275 17.33 -8.64 23.18
N GLU A 276 18.25 -9.00 24.09
CA GLU A 276 19.69 -8.83 23.88
C GLU A 276 20.20 -9.68 22.69
N LEU A 277 19.83 -10.96 22.64
CA LEU A 277 20.22 -11.82 21.51
C LEU A 277 19.60 -11.37 20.18
N LEU A 278 18.32 -10.97 20.19
CA LEU A 278 17.66 -10.40 19.01
C LEU A 278 18.41 -9.16 18.48
N LYS A 279 18.90 -8.30 19.39
CA LYS A 279 19.75 -7.16 19.05
C LYS A 279 21.07 -7.58 18.43
N ASN A 280 21.72 -8.61 19.00
CA ASN A 280 23.00 -9.14 18.51
C ASN A 280 22.88 -9.74 17.09
N TYR A 281 21.74 -10.37 16.79
CA TYR A 281 21.44 -10.88 15.44
C TYR A 281 20.94 -9.80 14.47
N GLY A 282 20.76 -8.55 14.89
CA GLY A 282 20.36 -7.42 14.06
C GLY A 282 18.84 -7.23 13.91
N ALA A 283 18.01 -7.94 14.67
CA ALA A 283 16.56 -7.81 14.67
C ALA A 283 16.08 -6.69 15.61
N PHE A 284 16.56 -5.46 15.42
CA PHE A 284 16.42 -4.33 16.36
C PHE A 284 14.98 -3.99 16.74
N GLN A 285 14.03 -4.01 15.78
CA GLN A 285 12.62 -3.70 16.07
C GLN A 285 11.99 -4.72 17.02
N VAL A 286 12.24 -6.00 16.76
CA VAL A 286 11.71 -7.08 17.61
C VAL A 286 12.47 -7.13 18.95
N ALA A 287 13.77 -6.83 18.96
CA ALA A 287 14.56 -6.69 20.19
C ALA A 287 13.97 -5.61 21.10
N LYS A 288 13.60 -4.45 20.54
CA LYS A 288 12.91 -3.38 21.26
C LYS A 288 11.59 -3.87 21.88
N ALA A 289 10.77 -4.57 21.10
CA ALA A 289 9.48 -5.08 21.55
C ALA A 289 9.63 -6.10 22.71
N PHE A 290 10.67 -6.93 22.67
CA PHE A 290 10.99 -7.85 23.77
C PHE A 290 11.55 -7.13 25.01
N SER A 291 12.28 -6.03 24.81
CA SER A 291 12.72 -5.19 25.94
C SER A 291 11.54 -4.49 26.63
N GLU A 292 10.51 -4.11 25.87
CA GLU A 292 9.25 -3.56 26.41
C GLU A 292 8.50 -4.61 27.24
N LEU A 293 8.37 -5.85 26.74
CA LEU A 293 7.79 -6.96 27.52
C LEU A 293 8.59 -7.25 28.80
N ALA A 294 9.93 -7.16 28.75
CA ALA A 294 10.78 -7.35 29.93
C ALA A 294 10.47 -6.29 31.01
N LEU A 295 10.31 -5.04 30.63
CA LEU A 295 9.95 -3.95 31.53
C LEU A 295 8.54 -4.13 32.12
N GLU A 296 7.56 -4.54 31.29
CA GLU A 296 6.20 -4.84 31.75
C GLU A 296 6.18 -6.00 32.78
N ASN A 297 7.09 -6.96 32.64
CA ASN A 297 7.26 -8.08 33.60
C ASN A 297 8.17 -7.77 34.78
N GLY A 298 8.68 -6.54 34.92
CA GLY A 298 9.55 -6.13 36.03
C GLY A 298 10.98 -6.65 35.96
N GLU A 299 11.44 -7.12 34.78
CA GLU A 299 12.82 -7.54 34.56
C GLU A 299 13.77 -6.33 34.50
N LYS A 300 14.99 -6.50 35.02
CA LYS A 300 16.06 -5.49 34.85
C LYS A 300 16.66 -5.64 33.45
N VAL A 301 16.39 -4.72 32.57
CA VAL A 301 17.10 -4.61 31.28
C VAL A 301 18.45 -3.98 31.56
N SER A 302 19.55 -4.72 31.33
CA SER A 302 20.91 -4.22 31.52
C SER A 302 21.17 -3.08 30.52
N ASN A 303 21.31 -1.86 31.03
CA ASN A 303 21.88 -0.76 30.28
C ASN A 303 23.37 -1.04 30.08
N ALA A 304 23.74 -1.66 28.98
CA ALA A 304 25.14 -1.73 28.59
C ALA A 304 25.59 -0.30 28.27
N GLN A 305 26.43 0.25 29.17
CA GLN A 305 27.19 1.46 28.92
C GLN A 305 27.94 1.30 27.59
N GLU A 306 27.73 2.24 26.70
CA GLU A 306 28.58 2.42 25.53
C GLU A 306 30.03 2.60 26.00
N ASN A 307 30.84 1.57 25.86
CA ASN A 307 32.29 1.72 25.90
C ASN A 307 32.72 2.44 24.61
N ASN A 308 32.87 3.73 24.72
CA ASN A 308 33.64 4.55 23.79
C ASN A 308 35.10 4.07 23.83
N SER A 309 35.50 3.21 22.92
CA SER A 309 36.88 3.06 22.56
C SER A 309 37.21 4.08 21.46
N SER A 310 37.79 5.17 21.92
CA SER A 310 38.46 6.19 21.11
C SER A 310 39.51 5.52 20.19
N ASN A 311 39.33 5.63 18.89
CA ASN A 311 40.40 5.67 17.94
C ASN A 311 40.38 7.03 17.28
N GLN A 312 41.35 7.86 17.70
CA GLN A 312 41.76 9.07 17.01
C GLN A 312 42.24 8.72 15.61
N ALA A 313 41.55 9.23 14.62
CA ALA A 313 42.08 9.44 13.29
C ALA A 313 41.81 10.90 12.92
N GLU A 314 42.86 11.56 12.50
CA GLU A 314 43.09 12.97 12.38
C GLU A 314 42.06 13.74 11.55
N ASN A 315 41.78 14.95 12.05
CA ASN A 315 41.06 16.02 11.38
C ASN A 315 41.65 16.35 10.01
N SER A 316 40.82 16.22 8.96
CA SER A 316 40.92 17.12 7.82
C SER A 316 39.57 17.79 7.63
N THR A 317 39.54 19.05 8.03
CA THR A 317 38.44 19.98 7.89
C THR A 317 38.15 20.24 6.43
N ILE A 318 37.01 19.67 5.93
CA ILE A 318 36.38 20.19 4.73
C ILE A 318 35.00 20.67 5.16
N GLN A 319 34.84 21.99 5.20
CA GLN A 319 33.56 22.64 5.31
C GLN A 319 32.71 22.28 4.10
N SER A 320 31.72 21.40 4.27
CA SER A 320 30.60 21.27 3.37
C SER A 320 29.39 21.95 4.00
N THR A 321 29.13 23.16 3.54
CA THR A 321 27.85 23.82 3.73
C THR A 321 26.84 23.13 2.85
N ASP A 322 26.00 22.27 3.43
CA ASP A 322 24.59 22.05 3.13
C ASP A 322 24.07 20.87 3.97
N SER A 323 23.61 21.21 5.16
CA SER A 323 23.02 20.26 6.08
C SER A 323 21.53 20.12 5.82
N SER A 324 20.99 18.89 6.00
CA SER A 324 19.57 18.60 6.02
C SER A 324 18.83 19.56 6.97
N PHE A 325 17.64 20.03 6.58
CA PHE A 325 16.84 21.00 7.34
C PHE A 325 16.43 20.54 8.76
N LEU A 326 16.65 19.27 9.10
CA LEU A 326 16.40 18.71 10.43
C LEU A 326 17.70 18.31 11.14
N GLU A 327 18.57 19.28 11.38
CA GLU A 327 19.85 19.09 12.08
C GLU A 327 19.72 18.90 13.59
N ASN A 328 18.78 18.15 14.09
CA ASN A 328 18.81 17.62 15.47
C ASN A 328 17.75 16.54 15.61
N LYS A 329 17.97 15.37 15.03
CA LYS A 329 17.21 14.18 15.42
C LYS A 329 17.58 13.82 16.87
N LYS A 330 16.90 14.43 17.83
CA LYS A 330 16.74 13.81 19.15
C LYS A 330 15.87 12.59 18.93
N THR A 331 16.47 11.44 18.72
CA THR A 331 15.75 10.15 18.83
C THR A 331 15.36 10.01 20.29
N PHE A 332 14.09 10.20 20.58
CA PHE A 332 13.55 9.97 21.92
C PHE A 332 13.59 8.47 22.20
N LYS A 333 14.29 8.08 23.26
CA LYS A 333 14.51 6.66 23.62
C LYS A 333 13.23 5.94 24.06
N GLN A 334 12.18 6.68 24.49
CA GLN A 334 10.82 6.20 24.75
C GLN A 334 9.86 7.39 24.62
N PRO A 335 8.74 7.27 23.89
CA PRO A 335 7.71 8.29 23.89
C PRO A 335 7.03 8.35 25.25
N VAL A 336 6.82 9.57 25.73
CA VAL A 336 6.14 9.81 27.01
C VAL A 336 4.66 10.10 26.68
N LYS A 337 3.75 9.57 27.50
CA LYS A 337 2.33 9.91 27.35
C LYS A 337 2.17 11.42 27.47
N ASN A 338 1.46 12.01 26.51
CA ASN A 338 1.23 13.45 26.53
C ASN A 338 0.37 13.86 27.74
N SER A 339 0.67 15.02 28.29
CA SER A 339 -0.05 15.61 29.42
C SER A 339 -0.27 17.10 29.18
N GLY A 340 -1.27 17.40 28.36
CA GLY A 340 -1.72 18.79 28.09
C GLY A 340 -2.81 19.25 29.05
N ASN A 341 -3.00 20.56 29.15
CA ASN A 341 -4.14 21.18 29.79
C ASN A 341 -5.23 21.40 28.74
N TYR A 342 -6.06 20.36 28.54
CA TYR A 342 -7.08 20.33 27.50
C TYR A 342 -8.45 20.62 28.11
N LYS A 343 -9.25 21.45 27.42
CA LYS A 343 -10.55 21.92 27.92
C LYS A 343 -11.61 21.90 26.82
N GLY A 344 -12.86 21.66 27.19
CA GLY A 344 -14.02 21.89 26.34
C GLY A 344 -14.47 23.33 26.43
N ILE A 345 -14.89 23.92 25.30
CA ILE A 345 -15.58 25.21 25.22
C ILE A 345 -17.01 24.97 24.77
N PHE A 346 -17.98 25.27 25.61
CA PHE A 346 -19.40 24.97 25.42
C PHE A 346 -20.29 26.18 25.20
N ASN A 347 -19.73 27.40 25.19
CA ASN A 347 -20.48 28.64 24.99
C ASN A 347 -19.76 29.60 24.06
N SER A 348 -20.55 30.39 23.30
CA SER A 348 -20.05 31.31 22.27
C SER A 348 -19.16 32.43 22.81
N SER A 349 -19.42 32.91 24.02
CA SER A 349 -18.64 34.01 24.63
C SER A 349 -17.23 33.57 24.98
N GLU A 350 -17.06 32.34 25.46
CA GLU A 350 -15.74 31.74 25.74
C GLU A 350 -14.98 31.45 24.46
N LEU A 351 -15.68 30.93 23.44
CA LEU A 351 -15.10 30.72 22.11
C LEU A 351 -14.61 32.04 21.51
N GLU A 352 -15.41 33.12 21.61
CA GLU A 352 -15.02 34.44 21.11
C GLU A 352 -13.72 34.93 21.77
N LYS A 353 -13.61 34.80 23.10
CA LYS A 353 -12.40 35.18 23.85
C LYS A 353 -11.20 34.35 23.40
N PHE A 354 -11.38 33.05 23.22
CA PHE A 354 -10.32 32.18 22.75
C PHE A 354 -9.85 32.54 21.33
N ILE A 355 -10.79 32.78 20.41
CA ILE A 355 -10.48 33.21 19.03
C ILE A 355 -9.77 34.57 19.02
N ASN A 356 -10.15 35.54 19.87
CA ASN A 356 -9.43 36.82 20.00
C ASN A 356 -7.99 36.58 20.39
N SER A 357 -7.74 35.73 21.40
CA SER A 357 -6.38 35.38 21.83
C SER A 357 -5.60 34.63 20.75
N ALA A 358 -6.25 33.75 19.98
CA ALA A 358 -5.65 33.04 18.86
C ALA A 358 -5.21 34.00 17.75
N ILE A 359 -6.04 35.02 17.41
CA ILE A 359 -5.71 36.05 16.42
C ILE A 359 -4.53 36.89 16.89
N GLU A 360 -4.49 37.29 18.17
CA GLU A 360 -3.36 38.04 18.77
C GLU A 360 -2.06 37.25 18.70
N ASN A 361 -2.11 35.91 18.91
CA ASN A 361 -0.93 35.03 18.77
C ASN A 361 -0.51 34.79 17.32
N LYS A 362 -1.36 35.05 16.33
CA LYS A 362 -1.10 34.95 14.90
C LYS A 362 -0.80 33.53 14.39
N THR A 363 -0.69 32.55 15.24
CA THR A 363 -0.38 31.16 14.85
C THR A 363 -1.28 30.23 15.66
N VAL A 364 -2.12 29.45 14.97
CA VAL A 364 -3.08 28.57 15.61
C VAL A 364 -3.24 27.28 14.79
N ALA A 365 -3.20 26.15 15.45
CA ALA A 365 -3.55 24.85 14.85
C ALA A 365 -5.06 24.61 14.98
N LEU A 366 -5.63 24.02 13.95
CA LEU A 366 -7.03 23.62 13.86
C LEU A 366 -7.10 22.17 13.38
N ASP A 367 -7.98 21.39 14.02
CA ASP A 367 -8.32 20.05 13.61
C ASP A 367 -9.83 19.81 13.77
N LEU A 368 -10.42 18.92 12.93
CA LEU A 368 -11.86 18.65 12.90
C LEU A 368 -12.17 17.22 13.32
N GLU A 369 -13.22 17.08 14.15
CA GLU A 369 -13.83 15.78 14.41
C GLU A 369 -15.14 15.64 13.62
N THR A 370 -15.30 14.50 12.92
CA THR A 370 -16.40 14.25 12.00
C THR A 370 -17.06 12.90 12.24
N ASP A 371 -18.27 12.72 11.75
CA ASP A 371 -19.00 11.44 11.79
C ASP A 371 -18.61 10.48 10.66
N SER A 372 -17.89 10.97 9.63
CA SER A 372 -17.48 10.19 8.45
C SER A 372 -16.16 10.68 7.87
N LEU A 373 -15.42 9.79 7.22
CA LEU A 373 -14.23 10.13 6.42
C LEU A 373 -14.60 10.58 5.00
N ASP A 374 -15.84 10.36 4.55
CA ASP A 374 -16.32 10.86 3.27
C ASP A 374 -16.63 12.35 3.34
N THR A 375 -15.73 13.16 2.80
CA THR A 375 -15.82 14.63 2.82
C THR A 375 -17.04 15.18 2.08
N GLN A 376 -17.74 14.38 1.27
CA GLN A 376 -18.95 14.82 0.55
C GLN A 376 -20.18 14.87 1.47
N CYS A 377 -20.22 14.03 2.51
CA CYS A 377 -21.37 13.92 3.41
C CYS A 377 -21.02 14.13 4.90
N ALA A 378 -19.73 14.16 5.27
CA ALA A 378 -19.27 14.29 6.65
C ALA A 378 -19.88 15.50 7.37
N GLN A 379 -20.45 15.26 8.55
CA GLN A 379 -20.91 16.32 9.45
C GLN A 379 -19.82 16.61 10.48
N ILE A 380 -19.68 17.88 10.85
CA ILE A 380 -18.71 18.30 11.86
C ILE A 380 -19.33 18.07 13.23
N LEU A 381 -18.70 17.24 14.05
CA LEU A 381 -19.08 16.98 15.44
C LEU A 381 -18.44 18.00 16.40
N GLY A 382 -17.29 18.52 16.04
CA GLY A 382 -16.57 19.53 16.77
C GLY A 382 -15.28 19.90 16.09
N PHE A 383 -14.54 20.82 16.66
CA PHE A 383 -13.20 21.18 16.24
C PHE A 383 -12.30 21.52 17.43
N SER A 384 -11.02 21.30 17.27
CA SER A 384 -10.03 21.66 18.27
C SER A 384 -9.13 22.80 17.80
N LEU A 385 -8.64 23.58 18.74
CA LEU A 385 -7.76 24.72 18.51
C LEU A 385 -6.60 24.73 19.50
N CYS A 386 -5.38 25.02 18.99
CA CYS A 386 -4.19 25.21 19.82
C CYS A 386 -3.34 26.37 19.31
N PHE A 387 -3.06 27.36 20.15
CA PHE A 387 -2.11 28.46 19.87
C PHE A 387 -0.99 28.56 20.88
N LYS A 388 -0.93 27.63 21.80
CA LYS A 388 0.12 27.51 22.82
C LYS A 388 0.33 26.06 23.17
N GLU A 389 1.56 25.61 23.09
CA GLU A 389 1.95 24.23 23.42
C GLU A 389 1.34 23.76 24.74
N LYS A 390 0.80 22.53 24.72
CA LYS A 390 0.11 21.85 25.84
C LYS A 390 -1.14 22.57 26.37
N ASN A 391 -1.68 23.53 25.63
CA ASN A 391 -2.91 24.24 25.98
C ASN A 391 -3.82 24.30 24.74
N ALA A 392 -4.66 23.34 24.61
CA ALA A 392 -5.60 23.23 23.48
C ALA A 392 -7.03 23.13 23.99
N VAL A 393 -7.97 23.44 23.11
CA VAL A 393 -9.39 23.37 23.42
C VAL A 393 -10.13 22.57 22.37
N TYR A 394 -11.19 21.88 22.79
CA TYR A 394 -12.18 21.26 21.91
C TYR A 394 -13.50 22.00 21.99
N VAL A 395 -14.11 22.26 20.86
CA VAL A 395 -15.37 22.97 20.72
C VAL A 395 -16.41 22.02 20.13
N PRO A 396 -17.26 21.34 20.92
CA PRO A 396 -18.31 20.49 20.40
C PRO A 396 -19.42 21.34 19.73
N ILE A 397 -19.89 20.85 18.57
CA ILE A 397 -21.01 21.46 17.83
C ILE A 397 -22.28 20.74 18.19
N PHE A 398 -23.30 21.50 18.61
CA PHE A 398 -24.65 21.01 18.94
C PHE A 398 -25.31 20.36 17.69
N GLN A 399 -25.70 19.10 17.80
CA GLN A 399 -26.29 18.32 16.69
C GLN A 399 -27.79 18.33 16.63
N GLY A 400 -28.47 18.82 17.65
CA GLY A 400 -29.96 19.05 17.67
C GLY A 400 -30.83 17.79 17.81
N GLU A 401 -30.27 16.63 18.16
CA GLU A 401 -30.99 15.34 18.16
C GLU A 401 -31.65 14.95 19.49
N SER A 402 -31.37 15.64 20.61
CA SER A 402 -31.94 15.30 21.93
C SER A 402 -32.23 16.55 22.75
N LEU A 403 -33.32 16.52 23.48
CA LEU A 403 -33.68 17.55 24.49
C LEU A 403 -32.73 17.57 25.69
N PHE A 404 -31.82 16.57 25.79
CA PHE A 404 -30.83 16.40 26.86
C PHE A 404 -29.40 16.65 26.43
N ASP A 405 -29.14 16.83 25.11
CA ASP A 405 -27.82 17.17 24.57
C ASP A 405 -27.66 18.71 24.57
N SER A 406 -27.53 19.28 25.78
CA SER A 406 -27.31 20.73 25.94
C SER A 406 -25.84 21.16 25.81
N ASP A 407 -24.91 20.22 25.56
CA ASP A 407 -23.47 20.44 25.67
C ASP A 407 -22.79 20.66 24.31
N GLY A 408 -22.96 21.88 23.77
CA GLY A 408 -22.29 22.30 22.53
C GLY A 408 -22.68 23.69 22.07
N ILE A 409 -21.90 24.25 21.16
CA ILE A 409 -22.18 25.55 20.54
C ILE A 409 -22.98 25.34 19.26
N SER A 410 -23.92 26.21 18.94
CA SER A 410 -24.62 26.13 17.65
C SER A 410 -23.63 26.20 16.49
N LYS A 411 -23.87 25.40 15.44
CA LYS A 411 -23.01 25.41 14.24
C LYS A 411 -22.84 26.81 13.66
N GLN A 412 -23.91 27.60 13.68
CA GLN A 412 -23.90 28.97 13.17
C GLN A 412 -22.96 29.86 14.00
N ASP A 413 -23.06 29.86 15.32
CA ASP A 413 -22.24 30.69 16.20
C ASP A 413 -20.78 30.25 16.15
N ALA A 414 -20.51 28.93 16.14
CA ALA A 414 -19.17 28.40 16.00
C ALA A 414 -18.53 28.84 14.69
N PHE A 415 -19.28 28.78 13.58
CA PHE A 415 -18.79 29.19 12.27
C PHE A 415 -18.57 30.70 12.13
N ILE A 416 -19.38 31.54 12.78
CA ILE A 416 -19.11 32.98 12.84
C ILE A 416 -17.71 33.24 13.44
N GLN A 417 -17.38 32.58 14.53
CA GLN A 417 -16.11 32.77 15.19
C GLN A 417 -14.94 32.15 14.40
N LEU A 418 -15.11 30.91 13.94
CA LEU A 418 -14.08 30.18 13.18
C LEU A 418 -13.73 30.92 11.88
N LYS A 419 -14.69 31.49 11.16
CA LYS A 419 -14.50 32.24 9.92
C LYS A 419 -13.57 33.44 10.10
N ARG A 420 -13.51 34.02 11.28
CA ARG A 420 -12.61 35.16 11.59
C ARG A 420 -11.14 34.77 11.42
N LEU A 421 -10.75 33.54 11.79
CA LEU A 421 -9.38 33.02 11.58
C LEU A 421 -9.04 32.93 10.08
N PHE A 422 -9.96 32.47 9.26
CA PHE A 422 -9.77 32.31 7.80
C PHE A 422 -9.70 33.66 7.06
N LEU A 423 -10.33 34.70 7.58
CA LEU A 423 -10.38 36.02 6.95
C LEU A 423 -9.26 36.94 7.40
N ASP A 424 -8.54 36.63 8.48
CA ASP A 424 -7.47 37.49 9.00
C ASP A 424 -6.12 37.17 8.31
N LYS A 425 -5.59 38.17 7.60
CA LYS A 425 -4.33 38.03 6.84
C LYS A 425 -3.08 37.85 7.75
N SER A 426 -3.18 38.17 9.02
CA SER A 426 -2.07 38.06 9.98
C SER A 426 -1.96 36.66 10.58
N VAL A 427 -3.00 35.83 10.43
CA VAL A 427 -3.08 34.49 11.02
C VAL A 427 -2.36 33.46 10.13
N ASN A 428 -1.55 32.61 10.78
CA ASN A 428 -1.04 31.35 10.25
C ASN A 428 -1.92 30.24 10.82
N LEU A 429 -2.75 29.63 9.97
CA LEU A 429 -3.64 28.55 10.36
C LEU A 429 -2.99 27.21 9.96
N ILE A 430 -2.76 26.34 10.93
CA ILE A 430 -1.99 25.12 10.79
C ILE A 430 -2.91 23.93 10.88
N PHE A 431 -2.71 22.96 10.00
CA PHE A 431 -3.44 21.68 9.93
C PHE A 431 -2.47 20.51 9.83
N HIS A 432 -3.02 19.34 10.05
CA HIS A 432 -2.42 18.09 9.61
C HIS A 432 -3.37 17.42 8.60
N ASN A 433 -3.08 17.50 7.30
CA ASN A 433 -3.96 17.13 6.18
C ASN A 433 -5.10 18.13 5.92
N ALA A 434 -4.72 19.43 5.83
CA ALA A 434 -5.62 20.57 5.62
C ALA A 434 -6.66 20.39 4.50
N LYS A 435 -6.36 19.61 3.47
CA LYS A 435 -7.27 19.36 2.35
C LYS A 435 -8.57 18.71 2.82
N PHE A 436 -8.50 17.76 3.76
CA PHE A 436 -9.67 17.11 4.35
C PHE A 436 -10.55 18.15 5.08
N ASP A 437 -9.95 18.88 6.02
CA ASP A 437 -10.69 19.84 6.85
C ASP A 437 -11.33 20.96 6.03
N LEU A 438 -10.58 21.50 5.07
CA LEU A 438 -11.09 22.57 4.20
C LEU A 438 -12.29 22.11 3.35
N LYS A 439 -12.28 20.86 2.85
CA LYS A 439 -13.43 20.30 2.11
C LYS A 439 -14.64 20.10 3.03
N VAL A 440 -14.43 19.54 4.22
CA VAL A 440 -15.51 19.35 5.19
C VAL A 440 -16.10 20.69 5.62
N LEU A 441 -15.28 21.68 5.95
CA LEU A 441 -15.74 23.04 6.29
C LEU A 441 -16.53 23.69 5.17
N ALA A 442 -16.09 23.52 3.92
CA ALA A 442 -16.78 24.04 2.73
C ALA A 442 -18.16 23.38 2.55
N LYS A 443 -18.24 22.04 2.61
CA LYS A 443 -19.51 21.29 2.49
C LYS A 443 -20.47 21.61 3.61
N ASN A 444 -19.97 21.91 4.81
CA ASN A 444 -20.76 22.30 5.94
C ASN A 444 -21.15 23.80 5.94
N GLY A 445 -20.72 24.59 4.94
CA GLY A 445 -21.20 25.97 4.67
C GLY A 445 -20.40 27.09 5.34
N LEU A 446 -19.20 26.83 5.92
CA LEU A 446 -18.37 27.87 6.53
C LEU A 446 -18.04 29.00 5.55
N PHE A 447 -17.76 28.68 4.30
CA PHE A 447 -17.34 29.65 3.26
C PHE A 447 -18.51 30.20 2.43
N GLY A 448 -19.75 29.82 2.74
CA GLY A 448 -20.94 30.23 2.02
C GLY A 448 -21.39 29.23 0.93
N LYS A 449 -22.65 29.35 0.51
CA LYS A 449 -23.23 28.43 -0.49
C LYS A 449 -22.69 28.65 -1.90
N ASP A 450 -22.22 29.85 -2.21
CA ASP A 450 -21.76 30.24 -3.56
C ASP A 450 -20.48 29.50 -3.95
N LEU A 451 -19.66 29.08 -2.99
CA LEU A 451 -18.45 28.27 -3.24
C LEU A 451 -18.76 26.94 -3.97
N LEU A 452 -19.89 26.33 -3.67
CA LEU A 452 -20.33 25.05 -4.22
C LEU A 452 -21.32 25.24 -5.38
N SER A 453 -21.70 26.48 -5.70
CA SER A 453 -22.65 26.79 -6.78
C SER A 453 -22.01 26.44 -8.13
N LEU A 454 -22.76 25.65 -8.91
CA LEU A 454 -22.45 25.31 -10.31
C LEU A 454 -23.16 26.26 -11.30
N SER A 455 -23.85 27.30 -10.77
CA SER A 455 -24.58 28.25 -11.60
C SER A 455 -23.68 28.97 -12.60
N ASN A 456 -24.24 29.34 -13.74
CA ASN A 456 -23.52 30.04 -14.82
C ASN A 456 -23.21 31.52 -14.49
N GLU A 457 -23.47 31.95 -13.26
CA GLU A 457 -23.15 33.31 -12.84
C GLU A 457 -21.65 33.55 -12.78
N THR A 458 -21.26 34.72 -13.26
CA THR A 458 -19.90 35.17 -13.55
C THR A 458 -18.97 35.33 -12.33
N SER A 459 -19.39 34.91 -11.13
CA SER A 459 -18.60 35.04 -9.90
C SER A 459 -18.37 33.72 -9.16
N ALA A 460 -17.60 32.82 -9.77
CA ALA A 460 -17.21 31.58 -9.08
C ALA A 460 -16.20 31.89 -7.96
N GLN A 461 -16.66 31.98 -6.73
CA GLN A 461 -15.80 32.04 -5.56
C GLN A 461 -15.03 30.71 -5.43
N THR A 462 -13.77 30.77 -5.08
CA THR A 462 -12.90 29.62 -4.82
C THR A 462 -12.32 29.71 -3.41
N LEU A 463 -11.88 28.58 -2.86
CA LEU A 463 -11.20 28.55 -1.56
C LEU A 463 -10.05 29.58 -1.52
N SER A 464 -9.23 29.60 -2.56
CA SER A 464 -8.11 30.55 -2.67
C SER A 464 -8.55 32.02 -2.72
N SER A 465 -9.77 32.33 -3.18
CA SER A 465 -10.29 33.70 -3.20
C SER A 465 -10.89 34.13 -1.88
N ILE A 466 -11.41 33.18 -1.09
CA ILE A 466 -12.11 33.45 0.19
C ILE A 466 -11.11 33.46 1.36
N ILE A 467 -10.23 32.47 1.43
CA ILE A 467 -9.23 32.33 2.51
C ILE A 467 -8.19 33.44 2.38
N LYS A 468 -8.00 34.22 3.45
CA LYS A 468 -7.03 35.34 3.52
C LYS A 468 -5.88 35.07 4.45
N CYS A 469 -6.06 34.18 5.45
CA CYS A 469 -4.98 33.73 6.32
C CYS A 469 -3.96 32.89 5.55
N LYS A 470 -2.80 32.65 6.14
CA LYS A 470 -1.82 31.69 5.61
C LYS A 470 -2.17 30.31 6.10
N ILE A 471 -2.39 29.40 5.17
CA ILE A 471 -2.58 27.97 5.47
C ILE A 471 -1.23 27.28 5.55
N HIS A 472 -1.08 26.42 6.54
CA HIS A 472 0.04 25.52 6.70
C HIS A 472 -0.44 24.08 6.90
N ASP A 473 0.34 23.13 6.41
CA ASP A 473 0.06 21.69 6.52
C ASP A 473 1.33 20.95 6.94
N THR A 474 1.29 20.35 8.12
CA THR A 474 2.43 19.63 8.69
C THR A 474 2.71 18.33 7.92
N MET A 475 1.68 17.63 7.42
CA MET A 475 1.85 16.41 6.62
C MET A 475 2.61 16.71 5.31
N ILE A 476 2.25 17.79 4.62
CA ILE A 476 2.94 18.23 3.39
C ILE A 476 4.40 18.57 3.70
N ALA A 477 4.66 19.28 4.79
CA ALA A 477 6.02 19.66 5.16
C ALA A 477 6.91 18.44 5.46
N PHE A 478 6.43 17.48 6.25
CA PHE A 478 7.17 16.26 6.54
C PHE A 478 7.34 15.35 5.31
N TRP A 479 6.38 15.34 4.40
CA TRP A 479 6.54 14.65 3.13
C TRP A 479 7.62 15.31 2.25
N LEU A 480 7.71 16.63 2.20
CA LEU A 480 8.75 17.32 1.43
C LEU A 480 10.16 17.03 1.96
N GLU A 481 10.30 16.85 3.28
CA GLU A 481 11.57 16.46 3.89
C GLU A 481 11.98 15.03 3.51
N ASN A 482 11.01 14.12 3.42
CA ASN A 482 11.26 12.74 3.01
C ASN A 482 10.12 12.19 2.14
N PRO A 483 10.17 12.40 0.82
CA PRO A 483 9.12 11.95 -0.11
C PRO A 483 8.95 10.43 -0.22
N GLU A 484 9.88 9.63 0.28
CA GLU A 484 9.72 8.16 0.35
C GLU A 484 8.75 7.72 1.45
N LYS A 485 8.49 8.59 2.43
CA LYS A 485 7.48 8.34 3.45
C LYS A 485 6.08 8.58 2.87
N ASN A 486 5.18 7.65 3.16
CA ASN A 486 3.79 7.74 2.75
C ASN A 486 2.87 7.04 3.77
N GLY A 487 1.57 7.23 3.63
CA GLY A 487 0.56 6.58 4.47
C GLY A 487 0.83 6.76 5.96
N LYS A 488 0.87 5.68 6.73
CA LYS A 488 1.02 5.71 8.19
C LYS A 488 2.25 6.44 8.71
N SER A 489 3.32 6.53 7.92
CA SER A 489 4.55 7.24 8.32
C SER A 489 4.46 8.76 8.22
N LEU A 490 3.33 9.28 7.70
CA LEU A 490 2.98 10.69 7.71
C LEU A 490 1.80 10.99 8.63
N GLY A 491 1.26 9.99 9.35
CA GLY A 491 0.18 10.18 10.32
C GLY A 491 0.64 10.98 11.53
N LEU A 492 -0.27 11.76 12.11
CA LEU A 492 -0.01 12.70 13.20
C LEU A 492 0.64 12.01 14.41
N GLU A 493 0.09 10.87 14.83
CA GLU A 493 0.60 10.11 15.98
C GLU A 493 2.04 9.60 15.73
N TYR A 494 2.30 9.08 14.51
CA TYR A 494 3.63 8.62 14.14
C TYR A 494 4.66 9.76 14.14
N LEU A 495 4.27 10.94 13.64
CA LEU A 495 5.14 12.11 13.61
C LEU A 495 5.36 12.66 15.02
N ALA A 496 4.33 12.72 15.85
CA ALA A 496 4.44 13.14 17.25
C ALA A 496 5.36 12.19 18.04
N GLU A 497 5.19 10.87 17.89
CA GLU A 497 6.06 9.88 18.51
C GLU A 497 7.52 10.03 18.03
N THR A 498 7.70 10.18 16.71
CA THR A 498 9.04 10.21 16.11
C THR A 498 9.80 11.51 16.43
N PHE A 499 9.15 12.68 16.36
CA PHE A 499 9.80 13.97 16.39
C PHE A 499 9.59 14.76 17.70
N LEU A 500 8.49 14.51 18.42
CA LEU A 500 8.22 15.11 19.72
C LEU A 500 8.53 14.15 20.89
N GLY A 501 8.60 12.85 20.63
CA GLY A 501 8.72 11.84 21.68
C GLY A 501 7.46 11.72 22.54
N LEU A 502 6.30 12.08 22.00
CA LEU A 502 5.02 12.07 22.66
C LEU A 502 4.17 10.92 22.10
N LYS A 503 3.56 10.13 22.98
CA LYS A 503 2.59 9.12 22.62
C LYS A 503 1.19 9.69 22.82
N GLY A 504 0.41 9.75 21.74
CA GLY A 504 -0.99 10.17 21.74
C GLY A 504 -1.97 9.05 22.05
N ILE A 505 -3.23 9.44 22.12
CA ILE A 505 -4.38 8.55 22.23
C ILE A 505 -4.69 8.00 20.84
N GLU A 506 -4.69 6.68 20.66
CA GLU A 506 -5.06 6.08 19.38
C GLU A 506 -6.58 6.14 19.18
N PHE A 507 -7.04 6.47 17.96
CA PHE A 507 -8.47 6.49 17.61
C PHE A 507 -9.18 5.19 17.99
N SER A 508 -8.51 4.04 17.83
CA SER A 508 -9.02 2.71 18.20
C SER A 508 -9.20 2.49 19.71
N GLU A 509 -8.60 3.34 20.55
CA GLU A 509 -8.77 3.28 22.01
C GLU A 509 -10.10 3.93 22.45
N ILE A 510 -10.62 4.90 21.68
CA ILE A 510 -11.81 5.68 22.02
C ILE A 510 -13.04 5.34 21.18
N VAL A 511 -12.86 4.84 19.95
CA VAL A 511 -13.95 4.44 19.05
C VAL A 511 -13.95 2.93 18.85
N LYS A 512 -15.06 2.27 19.23
CA LYS A 512 -15.20 0.82 19.03
C LYS A 512 -15.41 0.47 17.57
N LYS A 513 -15.03 -0.75 17.20
CA LYS A 513 -15.18 -1.24 15.83
C LYS A 513 -16.64 -1.20 15.38
N GLY A 514 -16.91 -0.44 14.33
CA GLY A 514 -18.25 -0.26 13.76
C GLY A 514 -19.02 0.95 14.29
N GLU A 515 -18.44 1.69 15.24
CA GLU A 515 -18.95 2.98 15.70
C GLU A 515 -18.20 4.14 15.03
N THR A 516 -18.70 5.37 15.21
CA THR A 516 -18.09 6.61 14.75
C THR A 516 -17.71 7.48 15.93
N PHE A 517 -16.99 8.57 15.70
CA PHE A 517 -16.61 9.52 16.76
C PHE A 517 -17.83 10.08 17.52
N LYS A 518 -19.03 10.05 16.92
CA LYS A 518 -20.31 10.46 17.55
C LYS A 518 -20.62 9.67 18.84
N SER A 519 -20.09 8.45 19.00
CA SER A 519 -20.30 7.62 20.20
C SER A 519 -19.29 7.89 21.33
N VAL A 520 -18.29 8.75 21.12
CA VAL A 520 -17.23 9.02 22.08
C VAL A 520 -17.75 9.94 23.20
N PRO A 521 -17.57 9.58 24.49
CA PRO A 521 -17.90 10.46 25.60
C PRO A 521 -17.15 11.79 25.53
N ILE A 522 -17.83 12.89 25.88
CA ILE A 522 -17.30 14.25 25.66
C ILE A 522 -15.94 14.50 26.33
N GLU A 523 -15.68 13.93 27.51
CA GLU A 523 -14.40 14.07 28.19
C GLU A 523 -13.25 13.39 27.42
N GLN A 524 -13.53 12.24 26.78
CA GLN A 524 -12.56 11.55 25.93
C GLN A 524 -12.39 12.29 24.60
N ALA A 525 -13.46 12.80 24.02
CA ALA A 525 -13.43 13.62 22.81
C ALA A 525 -12.59 14.88 23.01
N ILE A 526 -12.76 15.59 24.16
CA ILE A 526 -11.92 16.75 24.52
C ILE A 526 -10.44 16.35 24.58
N SER A 527 -10.13 15.25 25.24
CA SER A 527 -8.75 14.82 25.43
C SER A 527 -8.08 14.44 24.11
N TYR A 528 -8.79 13.71 23.26
CA TYR A 528 -8.31 13.25 21.96
C TYR A 528 -8.15 14.41 20.99
N ALA A 529 -9.22 15.12 20.68
CA ALA A 529 -9.22 16.18 19.68
C ALA A 529 -8.28 17.35 20.03
N ALA A 530 -8.23 17.76 21.32
CA ALA A 530 -7.32 18.80 21.75
C ALA A 530 -5.84 18.36 21.67
N GLU A 531 -5.57 17.06 21.87
CA GLU A 531 -4.23 16.51 21.68
C GLU A 531 -3.77 16.62 20.21
N ASP A 532 -4.67 16.32 19.25
CA ASP A 532 -4.35 16.38 17.83
C ASP A 532 -3.97 17.81 17.37
N SER A 533 -4.75 18.82 17.80
CA SER A 533 -4.38 20.21 17.53
C SER A 533 -3.09 20.67 18.24
N ASP A 534 -2.81 20.18 19.46
CA ASP A 534 -1.55 20.44 20.18
C ASP A 534 -0.35 19.80 19.49
N PHE A 535 -0.45 18.54 19.06
CA PHE A 535 0.61 17.90 18.29
C PHE A 535 0.88 18.62 16.97
N THR A 536 -0.16 19.01 16.26
CA THR A 536 -0.07 19.78 15.03
C THR A 536 0.66 21.10 15.26
N PHE A 537 0.35 21.80 16.34
CA PHE A 537 1.03 23.05 16.72
C PHE A 537 2.51 22.83 17.08
N GLN A 538 2.83 21.82 17.87
CA GLN A 538 4.20 21.49 18.26
C GLN A 538 5.03 21.03 17.05
N LEU A 539 4.49 20.17 16.16
CA LEU A 539 5.16 19.75 14.94
C LEU A 539 5.47 20.91 14.01
N PHE A 540 4.57 21.91 13.92
CA PHE A 540 4.79 23.10 13.10
C PHE A 540 6.05 23.87 13.53
N SER A 541 6.33 23.95 14.82
CA SER A 541 7.52 24.66 15.33
C SER A 541 8.84 24.02 14.85
N ILE A 542 8.85 22.72 14.61
CA ILE A 542 10.03 21.97 14.14
C ILE A 542 10.28 22.17 12.64
N ILE A 543 9.21 22.35 11.86
CA ILE A 543 9.28 22.43 10.39
C ILE A 543 9.35 23.86 9.86
N LYS A 544 9.58 24.85 10.71
CA LYS A 544 9.56 26.27 10.34
C LYS A 544 10.45 26.61 9.13
N ASN A 545 11.65 26.06 9.07
CA ASN A 545 12.57 26.27 7.95
C ASN A 545 12.02 25.72 6.62
N ILE A 546 11.25 24.60 6.65
CA ILE A 546 10.65 24.00 5.46
C ILE A 546 9.51 24.90 4.96
N THR A 547 8.70 25.44 5.88
CA THR A 547 7.54 26.27 5.56
C THR A 547 7.91 27.63 4.93
N GLU A 548 9.15 28.06 5.01
CA GLU A 548 9.67 29.25 4.35
C GLU A 548 10.11 28.99 2.89
N SER A 549 10.19 27.72 2.45
CA SER A 549 10.66 27.38 1.11
C SER A 549 9.61 27.69 0.02
N ASN A 550 10.08 28.06 -1.18
CA ASN A 550 9.22 28.29 -2.34
C ASN A 550 8.47 27.01 -2.75
N LEU A 551 9.10 25.87 -2.59
CA LEU A 551 8.49 24.57 -2.92
C LEU A 551 7.33 24.24 -1.98
N TYR A 552 7.48 24.47 -0.68
CA TYR A 552 6.39 24.30 0.27
C TYR A 552 5.22 25.26 -0.05
N ASN A 553 5.51 26.50 -0.33
CA ASN A 553 4.50 27.48 -0.70
C ASN A 553 3.74 27.09 -1.98
N LEU A 554 4.45 26.51 -2.96
CA LEU A 554 3.82 25.94 -4.15
C LEU A 554 2.87 24.79 -3.79
N GLU A 555 3.31 23.86 -2.94
CA GLU A 555 2.48 22.70 -2.54
C GLU A 555 1.23 23.13 -1.75
N ILE A 556 1.30 24.14 -0.90
CA ILE A 556 0.13 24.69 -0.20
C ILE A 556 -0.87 25.35 -1.16
N GLN A 557 -0.39 26.08 -2.17
CA GLN A 557 -1.28 26.63 -3.21
C GLN A 557 -1.95 25.53 -4.02
N VAL A 558 -1.21 24.47 -4.36
CA VAL A 558 -1.74 23.29 -5.03
C VAL A 558 -2.78 22.59 -4.15
N LEU A 559 -2.54 22.45 -2.84
CA LEU A 559 -3.51 21.88 -1.91
C LEU A 559 -4.87 22.58 -1.97
N LEU A 560 -4.90 23.91 -1.98
CA LEU A 560 -6.14 24.70 -2.08
C LEU A 560 -6.85 24.48 -3.42
N ILE A 561 -6.09 24.36 -4.51
CA ILE A 561 -6.64 24.08 -5.85
C ILE A 561 -7.21 22.67 -5.90
N LEU A 562 -6.51 21.67 -5.37
CA LEU A 562 -6.99 20.29 -5.32
C LEU A 562 -8.26 20.17 -4.48
N ALA A 563 -8.31 20.82 -3.31
CA ALA A 563 -9.54 20.88 -2.52
C ALA A 563 -10.71 21.44 -3.32
N GLN A 564 -10.49 22.51 -4.09
CA GLN A 564 -11.54 23.10 -4.95
C GLN A 564 -11.93 22.17 -6.09
N MET A 565 -10.97 21.50 -6.76
CA MET A 565 -11.23 20.53 -7.84
C MET A 565 -12.09 19.37 -7.33
N GLU A 566 -11.72 18.81 -6.16
CA GLU A 566 -12.44 17.72 -5.52
C GLU A 566 -13.85 18.13 -5.05
N LEU A 567 -14.03 19.36 -4.56
CA LEU A 567 -15.34 19.89 -4.21
C LEU A 567 -16.22 20.09 -5.45
N THR A 568 -15.63 20.53 -6.55
CA THR A 568 -16.35 20.78 -7.82
C THR A 568 -16.71 19.46 -8.51
N GLY A 569 -15.79 18.51 -8.60
CA GLY A 569 -15.96 17.24 -9.32
C GLY A 569 -16.06 17.40 -10.84
N LEU A 570 -16.21 16.30 -11.53
CA LEU A 570 -16.37 16.23 -13.01
C LEU A 570 -17.69 15.55 -13.35
N HIS A 571 -18.49 16.16 -14.24
CA HIS A 571 -19.80 15.64 -14.63
C HIS A 571 -19.69 14.32 -15.41
N LEU A 572 -20.56 13.35 -15.09
CA LEU A 572 -20.66 12.04 -15.70
C LEU A 572 -22.06 11.81 -16.30
N GLU A 573 -22.10 11.57 -17.59
CA GLU A 573 -23.30 11.11 -18.29
C GLU A 573 -23.48 9.60 -18.07
N LYS A 574 -24.28 9.23 -17.03
CA LYS A 574 -24.48 7.83 -16.63
C LYS A 574 -25.03 6.94 -17.73
N GLN A 575 -25.93 7.47 -18.56
CA GLN A 575 -26.57 6.71 -19.62
C GLN A 575 -25.52 6.20 -20.63
N ALA A 576 -24.52 6.99 -20.94
CA ALA A 576 -23.43 6.57 -21.82
C ALA A 576 -22.67 5.33 -21.28
N LEU A 577 -22.50 5.24 -19.96
CA LEU A 577 -21.89 4.06 -19.34
C LEU A 577 -22.82 2.85 -19.27
N TYR A 578 -24.12 3.05 -19.03
CA TYR A 578 -25.10 1.95 -19.08
C TYR A 578 -25.23 1.35 -20.47
N ASP A 579 -25.22 2.18 -21.51
CA ASP A 579 -25.22 1.72 -22.90
C ASP A 579 -23.91 0.96 -23.21
N TYR A 580 -22.78 1.47 -22.76
CA TYR A 580 -21.49 0.82 -22.95
C TYR A 580 -21.35 -0.48 -22.13
N LYS A 581 -22.00 -0.58 -20.96
CA LYS A 581 -22.09 -1.81 -20.17
C LYS A 581 -22.64 -2.95 -21.00
N THR A 582 -23.74 -2.71 -21.69
CA THR A 582 -24.42 -3.70 -22.53
C THR A 582 -23.50 -4.18 -23.67
N GLU A 583 -22.79 -3.25 -24.32
CA GLU A 583 -21.83 -3.59 -25.36
C GLU A 583 -20.64 -4.41 -24.82
N LEU A 584 -20.08 -4.02 -23.67
CA LEU A 584 -18.96 -4.73 -23.04
C LEU A 584 -19.36 -6.15 -22.61
N GLN A 585 -20.53 -6.30 -22.01
CA GLN A 585 -21.03 -7.62 -21.60
C GLN A 585 -21.18 -8.55 -22.81
N ALA A 586 -21.70 -8.06 -23.93
CA ALA A 586 -21.79 -8.84 -25.17
C ALA A 586 -20.40 -9.24 -25.70
N LYS A 587 -19.42 -8.33 -25.70
CA LYS A 587 -18.03 -8.64 -26.10
C LYS A 587 -17.33 -9.62 -25.17
N ILE A 588 -17.54 -9.49 -23.87
CA ILE A 588 -17.00 -10.41 -22.86
C ILE A 588 -17.56 -11.81 -23.11
N GLN A 589 -18.88 -11.93 -23.30
CA GLN A 589 -19.52 -13.21 -23.60
C GLN A 589 -19.00 -13.83 -24.90
N GLU A 590 -18.90 -13.04 -25.97
CA GLU A 590 -18.34 -13.51 -27.25
C GLU A 590 -16.89 -14.02 -27.09
N THR A 591 -16.07 -13.29 -26.32
CA THR A 591 -14.67 -13.68 -26.08
C THR A 591 -14.60 -14.95 -25.20
N GLU A 592 -15.47 -15.09 -24.22
CA GLU A 592 -15.61 -16.27 -23.37
C GLU A 592 -16.00 -17.51 -24.19
N GLU A 593 -17.00 -17.38 -25.06
CA GLU A 593 -17.43 -18.46 -25.96
C GLU A 593 -16.31 -18.88 -26.92
N LYS A 594 -15.54 -17.94 -27.47
CA LYS A 594 -14.35 -18.22 -28.28
C LYS A 594 -13.28 -18.98 -27.49
N ILE A 595 -13.00 -18.58 -26.26
CA ILE A 595 -12.05 -19.28 -25.38
C ILE A 595 -12.54 -20.72 -25.12
N TYR A 596 -13.82 -20.92 -24.79
CA TYR A 596 -14.39 -22.26 -24.54
C TYR A 596 -14.38 -23.13 -25.79
N SER A 597 -14.63 -22.52 -26.95
CA SER A 597 -14.54 -23.23 -28.25
C SER A 597 -13.13 -23.75 -28.52
N GLU A 598 -12.11 -22.95 -28.22
CA GLU A 598 -10.69 -23.32 -28.40
C GLU A 598 -10.23 -24.38 -27.38
N VAL A 599 -10.67 -24.22 -26.11
CA VAL A 599 -10.33 -25.14 -25.00
C VAL A 599 -11.23 -26.40 -25.03
N LYS A 600 -12.37 -26.35 -25.70
CA LYS A 600 -13.40 -27.43 -25.85
C LYS A 600 -14.16 -27.81 -24.58
N HIS A 601 -14.12 -26.97 -23.56
CA HIS A 601 -14.94 -27.07 -22.36
C HIS A 601 -15.02 -25.72 -21.64
N PRO A 602 -16.10 -25.42 -20.86
CA PRO A 602 -16.21 -24.26 -20.04
C PRO A 602 -15.32 -24.38 -18.78
N PHE A 603 -14.76 -23.26 -18.33
CA PHE A 603 -14.03 -23.14 -17.08
C PHE A 603 -14.10 -21.67 -16.59
N ASN A 604 -13.76 -21.43 -15.34
CA ASN A 604 -13.72 -20.05 -14.82
C ASN A 604 -12.42 -19.36 -15.24
N ILE A 605 -12.49 -18.49 -16.27
CA ILE A 605 -11.35 -17.74 -16.84
C ILE A 605 -10.73 -16.80 -15.79
N ALA A 606 -11.54 -16.28 -14.84
CA ALA A 606 -11.07 -15.44 -13.75
C ALA A 606 -10.35 -16.23 -12.64
N SER A 607 -10.44 -17.56 -12.62
CA SER A 607 -9.77 -18.41 -11.63
C SER A 607 -8.32 -18.71 -12.04
N PRO A 608 -7.29 -18.16 -11.34
CA PRO A 608 -5.90 -18.45 -11.67
C PRO A 608 -5.57 -19.95 -11.68
N LYS A 609 -6.22 -20.73 -10.80
CA LYS A 609 -5.98 -22.16 -10.68
C LYS A 609 -6.52 -22.94 -11.88
N GLN A 610 -7.76 -22.66 -12.31
CA GLN A 610 -8.33 -23.34 -13.49
C GLN A 610 -7.59 -22.92 -14.77
N LEU A 611 -7.20 -21.65 -14.84
CA LEU A 611 -6.43 -21.14 -15.95
C LEU A 611 -5.05 -21.82 -16.06
N GLN A 612 -4.37 -22.08 -14.92
CA GLN A 612 -3.11 -22.84 -14.92
C GLN A 612 -3.32 -24.26 -15.48
N THR A 613 -4.38 -24.96 -15.09
CA THR A 613 -4.71 -26.29 -15.64
C THR A 613 -4.87 -26.22 -17.14
N VAL A 614 -5.67 -25.28 -17.65
CA VAL A 614 -5.88 -25.13 -19.09
C VAL A 614 -4.56 -24.83 -19.83
N LEU A 615 -3.78 -23.86 -19.37
CA LEU A 615 -2.59 -23.42 -20.09
C LEU A 615 -1.44 -24.45 -20.03
N PHE A 616 -1.17 -25.00 -18.85
CA PHE A 616 0.06 -25.78 -18.61
C PHE A 616 -0.16 -27.29 -18.60
N GLU A 617 -1.35 -27.79 -18.23
CA GLU A 617 -1.63 -29.22 -18.18
C GLU A 617 -2.33 -29.70 -19.45
N GLU A 618 -3.35 -28.98 -19.94
CA GLU A 618 -4.14 -29.38 -21.11
C GLU A 618 -3.47 -28.96 -22.42
N ARG A 619 -3.09 -27.66 -22.52
CA ARG A 619 -2.44 -27.13 -23.73
C ARG A 619 -0.92 -27.29 -23.73
N LYS A 620 -0.34 -27.70 -22.61
CA LYS A 620 1.10 -28.01 -22.45
C LYS A 620 2.02 -26.85 -22.85
N LEU A 621 1.59 -25.61 -22.59
CA LEU A 621 2.39 -24.44 -22.92
C LEU A 621 3.64 -24.37 -22.00
N PRO A 622 4.70 -23.67 -22.44
CA PRO A 622 5.93 -23.53 -21.65
C PRO A 622 5.64 -22.95 -20.25
N THR A 623 6.13 -23.61 -19.22
CA THR A 623 5.97 -23.15 -17.84
C THR A 623 6.98 -22.05 -17.54
N GLY A 624 6.50 -20.86 -17.17
CA GLY A 624 7.32 -19.70 -16.82
C GLY A 624 7.52 -19.55 -15.30
N LYS A 625 7.42 -18.32 -14.81
CA LYS A 625 7.61 -17.93 -13.41
C LYS A 625 6.67 -18.69 -12.46
N LYS A 626 7.25 -19.35 -11.45
CA LYS A 626 6.51 -20.09 -10.42
C LYS A 626 6.14 -19.15 -9.26
N THR A 627 4.89 -19.23 -8.82
CA THR A 627 4.37 -18.53 -7.63
C THR A 627 4.15 -19.51 -6.48
N LYS A 628 3.75 -19.04 -5.29
CA LYS A 628 3.41 -19.90 -4.15
C LYS A 628 2.26 -20.88 -4.44
N THR A 629 1.35 -20.52 -5.35
CA THR A 629 0.12 -21.25 -5.65
C THR A 629 0.14 -21.98 -7.02
N GLY A 630 1.31 -22.00 -7.69
CA GLY A 630 1.46 -22.63 -9.00
C GLY A 630 2.23 -21.75 -9.98
N TYR A 631 2.08 -21.95 -11.27
CA TYR A 631 2.71 -21.10 -12.29
C TYR A 631 1.96 -19.76 -12.41
N SER A 632 2.70 -18.68 -12.61
CA SER A 632 2.08 -17.37 -12.81
C SER A 632 1.27 -17.33 -14.10
N THR A 633 0.12 -16.70 -14.03
CA THR A 633 -0.73 -16.36 -15.17
C THR A 633 -0.89 -14.83 -15.27
N ASP A 634 0.13 -14.07 -14.81
CA ASP A 634 0.13 -12.62 -14.93
C ASP A 634 0.24 -12.17 -16.40
N THR A 635 -0.02 -10.89 -16.64
CA THR A 635 -0.03 -10.32 -17.99
C THR A 635 1.26 -10.61 -18.75
N SER A 636 2.43 -10.47 -18.10
CA SER A 636 3.72 -10.69 -18.75
C SER A 636 3.93 -12.14 -19.19
N VAL A 637 3.44 -13.10 -18.40
CA VAL A 637 3.50 -14.53 -18.74
C VAL A 637 2.53 -14.84 -19.88
N LEU A 638 1.30 -14.31 -19.83
CA LEU A 638 0.33 -14.52 -20.92
C LEU A 638 0.78 -13.86 -22.23
N GLU A 639 1.45 -12.71 -22.19
CA GLU A 639 2.06 -12.09 -23.37
C GLU A 639 3.12 -13.00 -23.99
N GLU A 640 4.01 -13.59 -23.18
CA GLU A 640 5.00 -14.56 -23.65
C GLU A 640 4.35 -15.81 -24.25
N LEU A 641 3.31 -16.33 -23.59
CA LEU A 641 2.58 -17.52 -24.07
C LEU A 641 1.75 -17.25 -25.32
N SER A 642 1.38 -15.98 -25.61
CA SER A 642 0.65 -15.59 -26.81
C SER A 642 1.46 -15.79 -28.10
N GLU A 643 2.78 -15.96 -28.02
CA GLU A 643 3.63 -16.31 -29.15
C GLU A 643 3.49 -17.79 -29.55
N PHE A 644 3.00 -18.65 -28.63
CA PHE A 644 2.90 -20.09 -28.82
C PHE A 644 1.46 -20.57 -29.05
N ASP A 645 0.46 -19.84 -28.53
CA ASP A 645 -0.93 -20.24 -28.56
C ASP A 645 -1.87 -19.03 -28.57
N ILE A 646 -3.04 -19.18 -29.21
CA ILE A 646 -4.03 -18.09 -29.33
C ILE A 646 -4.79 -17.83 -28.02
N VAL A 647 -4.98 -18.88 -27.17
CA VAL A 647 -5.77 -18.80 -25.95
C VAL A 647 -5.22 -17.78 -24.95
N PRO A 648 -3.91 -17.69 -24.66
CA PRO A 648 -3.36 -16.61 -23.81
C PRO A 648 -3.71 -15.21 -24.29
N LYS A 649 -3.71 -14.95 -25.60
CA LYS A 649 -4.09 -13.68 -26.20
C LYS A 649 -5.56 -13.35 -25.95
N MET A 650 -6.45 -14.33 -26.15
CA MET A 650 -7.88 -14.19 -25.88
C MET A 650 -8.16 -13.94 -24.38
N ILE A 651 -7.38 -14.57 -23.49
CA ILE A 651 -7.48 -14.36 -22.04
C ILE A 651 -7.05 -12.94 -21.66
N LEU A 652 -6.02 -12.39 -22.30
CA LEU A 652 -5.61 -10.99 -22.09
C LEU A 652 -6.72 -10.04 -22.50
N GLU A 653 -7.35 -10.26 -23.65
CA GLU A 653 -8.51 -9.48 -24.13
C GLU A 653 -9.69 -9.57 -23.15
N TYR A 654 -10.07 -10.79 -22.75
CA TYR A 654 -11.11 -11.01 -21.74
C TYR A 654 -10.83 -10.25 -20.44
N ARG A 655 -9.61 -10.33 -19.92
CA ARG A 655 -9.22 -9.64 -18.68
C ARG A 655 -9.28 -8.12 -18.82
N GLU A 656 -8.88 -7.61 -19.96
CA GLU A 656 -8.96 -6.16 -20.24
C GLU A 656 -10.42 -5.70 -20.23
N LEU A 657 -11.30 -6.36 -20.98
CA LEU A 657 -12.72 -6.05 -21.03
C LEU A 657 -13.41 -6.19 -19.67
N ALA A 658 -13.14 -7.29 -18.94
CA ALA A 658 -13.69 -7.52 -17.61
C ALA A 658 -13.21 -6.48 -16.58
N LYS A 659 -11.96 -6.05 -16.65
CA LYS A 659 -11.43 -4.98 -15.82
C LYS A 659 -12.09 -3.63 -16.12
N LEU A 660 -12.28 -3.29 -17.37
CA LEU A 660 -12.97 -2.05 -17.75
C LEU A 660 -14.42 -2.04 -17.25
N LEU A 661 -15.11 -3.17 -17.39
CA LEU A 661 -16.47 -3.32 -16.90
C LEU A 661 -16.57 -3.11 -15.39
N SER A 662 -15.81 -3.90 -14.62
CA SER A 662 -15.91 -3.90 -13.16
C SER A 662 -15.29 -2.67 -12.49
N THR A 663 -14.18 -2.12 -13.05
CA THR A 663 -13.45 -1.02 -12.41
C THR A 663 -14.09 0.34 -12.72
N TYR A 664 -14.64 0.52 -13.92
CA TYR A 664 -15.13 1.81 -14.37
C TYR A 664 -16.62 1.82 -14.70
N VAL A 665 -17.06 0.93 -15.58
CA VAL A 665 -18.41 1.04 -16.18
C VAL A 665 -19.51 0.75 -15.18
N GLU A 666 -19.30 -0.21 -14.28
CA GLU A 666 -20.25 -0.53 -13.19
C GLU A 666 -20.09 0.39 -11.97
N THR A 667 -18.86 0.82 -11.68
CA THR A 667 -18.55 1.50 -10.43
C THR A 667 -18.75 3.00 -10.51
N LEU A 668 -18.37 3.65 -11.62
CA LEU A 668 -18.42 5.11 -11.73
C LEU A 668 -19.83 5.72 -11.59
N PRO A 669 -20.91 5.11 -12.15
CA PRO A 669 -22.27 5.66 -11.98
C PRO A 669 -22.72 5.71 -10.52
N GLU A 670 -22.27 4.75 -9.70
CA GLU A 670 -22.62 4.66 -8.26
C GLU A 670 -21.85 5.68 -7.39
N MET A 671 -20.76 6.26 -7.93
CA MET A 671 -19.89 7.20 -7.21
C MET A 671 -20.24 8.66 -7.46
N THR A 672 -21.30 8.95 -8.20
CA THR A 672 -21.71 10.33 -8.48
C THR A 672 -22.53 10.94 -7.35
N ASP A 673 -22.42 12.26 -7.19
CA ASP A 673 -23.30 13.04 -6.33
C ASP A 673 -24.71 13.27 -6.99
N ASN A 674 -25.57 14.02 -6.31
CA ASN A 674 -26.93 14.36 -6.79
C ASN A 674 -26.93 15.24 -8.05
N ASN A 675 -25.79 15.79 -8.47
CA ASN A 675 -25.61 16.58 -9.68
C ASN A 675 -24.88 15.80 -10.78
N ASP A 676 -24.83 14.48 -10.66
CA ASP A 676 -24.12 13.58 -11.55
C ASP A 676 -22.61 13.91 -11.70
N ARG A 677 -21.98 14.38 -10.60
CA ARG A 677 -20.54 14.68 -10.59
C ARG A 677 -19.76 13.67 -9.77
N ILE A 678 -18.58 13.30 -10.28
CA ILE A 678 -17.61 12.42 -9.61
C ILE A 678 -16.55 13.28 -8.93
N HIS A 679 -16.25 12.95 -7.68
CA HIS A 679 -15.28 13.64 -6.84
C HIS A 679 -14.11 12.71 -6.52
N THR A 680 -13.09 12.69 -7.37
CA THR A 680 -11.87 11.92 -7.08
C THR A 680 -11.07 12.56 -5.93
N ASP A 681 -10.35 11.77 -5.14
CA ASP A 681 -9.39 12.27 -4.16
C ASP A 681 -7.98 12.28 -4.76
N PHE A 682 -7.36 13.47 -4.88
CA PHE A 682 -5.97 13.63 -5.30
C PHE A 682 -5.03 13.48 -4.11
N VAL A 683 -4.21 12.45 -4.13
CA VAL A 683 -3.21 12.21 -3.09
C VAL A 683 -1.92 12.96 -3.45
N GLN A 684 -1.69 14.07 -2.77
CA GLN A 684 -0.54 14.95 -3.03
C GLN A 684 0.77 14.34 -2.52
N THR A 685 0.71 13.58 -1.43
CA THR A 685 1.85 12.91 -0.80
C THR A 685 2.04 11.46 -1.25
N GLY A 686 1.32 11.03 -2.29
CA GLY A 686 1.27 9.62 -2.71
C GLY A 686 2.47 9.13 -3.51
N THR A 687 3.33 10.02 -4.00
CA THR A 687 4.49 9.64 -4.84
C THR A 687 5.77 10.34 -4.38
N ALA A 688 6.89 9.63 -4.50
CA ALA A 688 8.20 10.20 -4.14
C ALA A 688 8.73 11.21 -5.19
N THR A 689 8.17 11.25 -6.40
CA THR A 689 8.55 12.18 -7.46
C THR A 689 7.81 13.51 -7.39
N GLY A 690 6.81 13.65 -6.51
CA GLY A 690 5.95 14.84 -6.46
C GLY A 690 4.78 14.80 -7.43
N ARG A 691 4.61 13.76 -8.26
CA ARG A 691 3.41 13.59 -9.08
C ARG A 691 2.18 13.40 -8.20
N LEU A 692 1.05 13.92 -8.63
CA LEU A 692 -0.24 13.63 -8.02
C LEU A 692 -0.66 12.20 -8.35
N SER A 693 -1.33 11.53 -7.44
CA SER A 693 -2.10 10.32 -7.73
C SER A 693 -3.57 10.53 -7.41
N SER A 694 -4.44 9.76 -8.02
CA SER A 694 -5.89 9.87 -7.89
C SER A 694 -6.45 8.56 -7.35
N ARG A 695 -7.44 8.63 -6.45
CA ARG A 695 -8.13 7.47 -5.91
C ARG A 695 -9.61 7.78 -5.67
N GLU A 696 -10.40 6.75 -5.54
CA GLU A 696 -11.82 6.82 -5.16
C GLU A 696 -12.67 7.81 -5.99
N PRO A 697 -12.70 7.67 -7.34
CA PRO A 697 -12.04 6.67 -8.20
C PRO A 697 -10.69 7.14 -8.76
N ASN A 698 -9.82 6.21 -9.19
CA ASN A 698 -8.60 6.58 -9.89
C ASN A 698 -8.88 6.94 -11.36
N LEU A 699 -9.09 8.21 -11.63
CA LEU A 699 -9.36 8.73 -12.98
C LEU A 699 -8.11 8.80 -13.87
N GLN A 700 -6.90 8.83 -13.27
CA GLN A 700 -5.65 8.89 -14.03
C GLN A 700 -5.30 7.57 -14.72
N ASN A 701 -5.93 6.46 -14.33
CA ASN A 701 -5.70 5.14 -14.91
C ASN A 701 -6.71 4.73 -15.99
N ILE A 702 -7.67 5.60 -16.36
CA ILE A 702 -8.58 5.34 -17.48
C ILE A 702 -7.76 5.31 -18.78
N PRO A 703 -7.77 4.20 -19.55
CA PRO A 703 -6.94 4.06 -20.74
C PRO A 703 -7.18 5.18 -21.77
N VAL A 704 -6.10 5.67 -22.37
CA VAL A 704 -6.16 6.73 -23.41
C VAL A 704 -6.10 6.14 -24.81
N ARG A 705 -5.29 5.08 -25.00
CA ARG A 705 -4.84 4.64 -26.33
C ARG A 705 -5.76 3.66 -27.05
N ASN A 706 -6.68 3.02 -26.33
CA ASN A 706 -7.61 2.07 -26.92
C ASN A 706 -9.03 2.65 -27.05
N GLU A 707 -9.80 2.12 -27.99
CA GLU A 707 -11.19 2.53 -28.24
C GLU A 707 -12.07 2.36 -26.99
N ALA A 708 -11.84 1.28 -26.22
CA ALA A 708 -12.59 0.97 -25.03
C ALA A 708 -12.41 2.02 -23.92
N GLY A 709 -11.19 2.47 -23.68
CA GLY A 709 -10.92 3.56 -22.74
C GLY A 709 -11.47 4.90 -23.21
N ARG A 710 -11.39 5.19 -24.52
CA ARG A 710 -11.98 6.39 -25.11
C ARG A 710 -13.49 6.42 -24.89
N LYS A 711 -14.20 5.30 -25.06
CA LYS A 711 -15.64 5.20 -24.77
C LYS A 711 -15.97 5.52 -23.31
N ILE A 712 -15.15 5.10 -22.34
CA ILE A 712 -15.33 5.51 -20.93
C ILE A 712 -15.14 7.02 -20.79
N ARG A 713 -14.13 7.59 -21.42
CA ARG A 713 -13.86 9.03 -21.38
C ARG A 713 -14.98 9.89 -22.00
N THR A 714 -15.70 9.38 -23.00
CA THR A 714 -16.85 10.10 -23.59
C THR A 714 -18.00 10.27 -22.61
N ALA A 715 -18.12 9.46 -21.58
CA ALA A 715 -19.10 9.62 -20.51
C ALA A 715 -18.81 10.82 -19.59
N PHE A 716 -17.57 11.30 -19.53
CA PHE A 716 -17.23 12.51 -18.79
C PHE A 716 -17.48 13.73 -19.67
N THR A 717 -18.49 14.48 -19.31
CA THR A 717 -19.00 15.59 -20.12
C THR A 717 -18.92 16.92 -19.36
N SER A 718 -19.09 18.02 -20.10
CA SER A 718 -19.33 19.33 -19.46
C SER A 718 -20.76 19.44 -18.94
N THR A 719 -20.97 20.29 -17.97
CA THR A 719 -22.32 20.68 -17.52
C THR A 719 -23.05 21.46 -18.64
N LYS A 720 -24.36 21.39 -18.69
CA LYS A 720 -25.16 22.12 -19.70
C LYS A 720 -24.82 23.61 -19.75
N GLY A 721 -24.54 24.12 -20.93
CA GLY A 721 -24.13 25.50 -21.20
C GLY A 721 -22.64 25.76 -20.94
N LYS A 722 -21.86 24.71 -20.80
CA LYS A 722 -20.41 24.75 -20.66
C LYS A 722 -19.71 23.82 -21.65
N ILE A 723 -18.40 23.94 -21.72
CA ILE A 723 -17.53 23.13 -22.56
C ILE A 723 -16.30 22.70 -21.76
N LEU A 724 -15.72 21.57 -22.11
CA LEU A 724 -14.43 21.13 -21.58
C LEU A 724 -13.29 21.66 -22.45
N ILE A 725 -12.19 22.06 -21.80
CA ILE A 725 -10.92 22.40 -22.44
C ILE A 725 -9.86 21.47 -21.86
N SER A 726 -9.13 20.77 -22.73
CA SER A 726 -7.95 19.98 -22.36
C SER A 726 -6.69 20.74 -22.78
N ALA A 727 -5.72 20.79 -21.92
CA ALA A 727 -4.41 21.38 -22.18
C ALA A 727 -3.30 20.41 -21.72
N ASP A 728 -2.54 19.90 -22.70
CA ASP A 728 -1.50 18.90 -22.48
C ASP A 728 -0.12 19.41 -22.83
N TYR A 729 0.86 19.16 -21.97
CA TYR A 729 2.25 19.50 -22.27
C TYR A 729 2.85 18.55 -23.30
N SER A 730 3.36 19.12 -24.38
CA SER A 730 4.06 18.35 -25.42
C SER A 730 5.40 17.85 -24.92
N GLN A 731 5.48 16.56 -24.56
CA GLN A 731 6.73 15.86 -24.23
C GLN A 731 7.54 16.51 -23.10
N ILE A 732 6.89 16.98 -22.03
CA ILE A 732 7.50 17.74 -20.93
C ILE A 732 8.76 17.08 -20.34
N GLU A 733 8.77 15.75 -20.18
CA GLU A 733 9.94 15.04 -19.64
C GLU A 733 11.17 15.15 -20.55
N LEU A 734 10.99 15.11 -21.87
CA LEU A 734 12.09 15.29 -22.83
C LEU A 734 12.56 16.75 -22.86
N VAL A 735 11.65 17.70 -22.71
CA VAL A 735 11.98 19.14 -22.58
C VAL A 735 12.81 19.39 -21.31
N VAL A 736 12.41 18.79 -20.20
CA VAL A 736 13.16 18.86 -18.94
C VAL A 736 14.53 18.18 -19.07
N LEU A 737 14.60 17.02 -19.70
CA LEU A 737 15.88 16.34 -19.96
C LEU A 737 16.82 17.20 -20.85
N ALA A 738 16.30 17.83 -21.91
CA ALA A 738 17.07 18.74 -22.76
C ALA A 738 17.62 19.93 -21.94
N HIS A 739 16.81 20.48 -21.04
CA HIS A 739 17.21 21.57 -20.17
C HIS A 739 18.30 21.15 -19.19
N LEU A 740 18.10 20.02 -18.48
CA LEU A 740 19.02 19.53 -17.43
C LEU A 740 20.37 19.06 -18.01
N SER A 741 20.35 18.38 -19.15
CA SER A 741 21.56 17.90 -19.81
C SER A 741 22.28 19.00 -20.59
N GLY A 742 21.55 20.03 -21.06
CA GLY A 742 22.07 21.04 -21.96
C GLY A 742 22.56 20.47 -23.29
N ASP A 743 22.00 19.31 -23.74
CA ASP A 743 22.38 18.69 -25.00
C ASP A 743 21.98 19.56 -26.20
N GLU A 744 22.95 19.93 -27.00
CA GLU A 744 22.77 20.90 -28.08
C GLU A 744 21.81 20.41 -29.16
N ASN A 745 21.89 19.14 -29.50
CA ASN A 745 21.05 18.57 -30.56
C ASN A 745 19.59 18.46 -30.11
N MET A 746 19.37 18.01 -28.88
CA MET A 746 18.03 17.93 -28.32
C MET A 746 17.44 19.34 -28.09
N CYS A 747 18.22 20.27 -27.56
CA CYS A 747 17.82 21.67 -27.37
C CYS A 747 17.47 22.36 -28.70
N ARG A 748 18.26 22.09 -29.76
CA ARG A 748 18.01 22.63 -31.11
C ARG A 748 16.67 22.11 -31.66
N ALA A 749 16.43 20.79 -31.55
CA ALA A 749 15.17 20.19 -32.03
C ALA A 749 13.93 20.86 -31.41
N PHE A 750 13.96 21.12 -30.10
CA PHE A 750 12.86 21.80 -29.38
C PHE A 750 12.74 23.28 -29.77
N LYS A 751 13.87 24.01 -29.94
CA LYS A 751 13.86 25.42 -30.33
C LYS A 751 13.33 25.63 -31.75
N GLU A 752 13.67 24.73 -32.67
CA GLU A 752 13.23 24.75 -34.06
C GLU A 752 11.83 24.16 -34.24
N GLY A 753 11.24 23.57 -33.19
CA GLY A 753 9.93 22.92 -33.25
C GLY A 753 9.89 21.64 -34.09
N THR A 754 11.05 21.00 -34.29
CA THR A 754 11.14 19.76 -35.04
C THR A 754 10.68 18.56 -34.19
N ASP A 755 10.14 17.52 -34.84
CA ASP A 755 9.74 16.29 -34.12
C ASP A 755 10.97 15.55 -33.61
N VAL A 756 11.20 15.64 -32.29
CA VAL A 756 12.36 15.02 -31.62
C VAL A 756 12.44 13.51 -31.85
N HIS A 757 11.32 12.80 -31.97
CA HIS A 757 11.31 11.37 -32.24
C HIS A 757 11.69 11.07 -33.69
N ARG A 758 11.30 11.93 -34.64
CA ARG A 758 11.72 11.84 -36.03
C ARG A 758 13.19 12.16 -36.16
N SER A 759 13.68 13.19 -35.51
CA SER A 759 15.11 13.54 -35.47
C SER A 759 15.94 12.39 -34.91
N THR A 760 15.52 11.82 -33.75
CA THR A 760 16.19 10.66 -33.16
C THR A 760 16.16 9.45 -34.10
N ALA A 761 15.04 9.19 -34.80
CA ALA A 761 14.95 8.08 -35.75
C ALA A 761 15.90 8.27 -36.94
N SER A 762 15.95 9.45 -37.52
CA SER A 762 16.89 9.81 -38.59
C SER A 762 18.32 9.46 -38.21
N LEU A 763 18.71 9.76 -36.97
CA LEU A 763 20.05 9.53 -36.45
C LEU A 763 20.35 8.08 -36.14
N ILE A 764 19.42 7.38 -35.48
CA ILE A 764 19.61 5.98 -35.08
C ILE A 764 19.67 5.07 -36.31
N PHE A 765 18.82 5.34 -37.31
CA PHE A 765 18.74 4.54 -38.55
C PHE A 765 19.64 5.06 -39.68
N GLY A 766 20.27 6.22 -39.52
CA GLY A 766 21.18 6.80 -40.52
C GLY A 766 20.45 7.22 -41.83
N VAL A 767 19.17 7.66 -41.73
CA VAL A 767 18.34 8.07 -42.88
C VAL A 767 17.99 9.56 -42.78
N ALA A 768 17.69 10.18 -43.91
CA ALA A 768 17.21 11.57 -43.90
C ALA A 768 15.85 11.67 -43.15
N PRO A 769 15.53 12.83 -42.52
CA PRO A 769 14.28 13.01 -41.76
C PRO A 769 13.03 12.70 -42.56
N GLU A 770 13.04 12.96 -43.85
CA GLU A 770 11.94 12.73 -44.79
C GLU A 770 11.71 11.23 -45.06
N GLN A 771 12.74 10.43 -44.91
CA GLN A 771 12.71 8.99 -45.13
C GLN A 771 12.33 8.19 -43.86
N VAL A 772 12.15 8.88 -42.70
CA VAL A 772 11.76 8.24 -41.45
C VAL A 772 10.33 7.72 -41.55
N THR A 773 10.21 6.40 -41.52
CA THR A 773 8.91 5.72 -41.52
C THR A 773 8.19 5.86 -40.14
N PRO A 774 6.87 5.67 -40.10
CA PRO A 774 6.12 5.64 -38.83
C PRO A 774 6.65 4.62 -37.83
N GLN A 775 7.16 3.47 -38.31
CA GLN A 775 7.75 2.45 -37.48
C GLN A 775 9.09 2.90 -36.88
N MET A 776 9.98 3.50 -37.69
CA MET A 776 11.25 4.06 -37.17
C MET A 776 11.01 5.15 -36.15
N ARG A 777 10.02 6.01 -36.36
CA ARG A 777 9.62 7.05 -35.41
C ARG A 777 9.11 6.44 -34.11
N ARG A 778 8.31 5.34 -34.16
CA ARG A 778 7.81 4.62 -32.99
C ARG A 778 8.97 4.01 -32.20
N THR A 779 9.93 3.37 -32.90
CA THR A 779 11.16 2.83 -32.30
C THR A 779 11.95 3.91 -31.58
N ALA A 780 12.20 5.05 -32.25
CA ALA A 780 12.88 6.19 -31.63
C ALA A 780 12.13 6.76 -30.41
N LYS A 781 10.80 6.80 -30.45
CA LYS A 781 9.98 7.18 -29.29
C LYS A 781 10.23 6.24 -28.11
N THR A 782 10.25 4.93 -28.34
CA THR A 782 10.55 3.93 -27.30
C THR A 782 11.95 4.12 -26.76
N ILE A 783 12.93 4.42 -27.60
CA ILE A 783 14.32 4.66 -27.16
C ILE A 783 14.43 5.96 -26.36
N ASN A 784 13.84 7.07 -26.82
CA ASN A 784 13.88 8.35 -26.14
C ASN A 784 13.36 8.25 -24.69
N PHE A 785 12.21 7.59 -24.50
CA PHE A 785 11.68 7.36 -23.15
C PHE A 785 12.46 6.28 -22.40
N GLY A 786 12.84 5.20 -23.09
CA GLY A 786 13.58 4.10 -22.49
C GLY A 786 14.91 4.51 -21.88
N VAL A 787 15.64 5.40 -22.54
CA VAL A 787 16.92 5.91 -22.05
C VAL A 787 16.74 6.70 -20.74
N ILE A 788 15.71 7.56 -20.65
CA ILE A 788 15.39 8.32 -19.43
C ILE A 788 15.14 7.37 -18.26
N TYR A 789 14.43 6.25 -18.53
CA TYR A 789 14.09 5.26 -17.50
C TYR A 789 15.18 4.19 -17.27
N GLY A 790 16.39 4.38 -17.82
CA GLY A 790 17.51 3.45 -17.65
C GLY A 790 17.23 2.06 -18.24
N MET A 791 16.58 2.01 -19.42
CA MET A 791 16.24 0.79 -20.12
C MET A 791 17.51 0.04 -20.55
N SER A 792 17.62 -1.25 -20.21
CA SER A 792 18.71 -2.10 -20.68
C SER A 792 18.50 -2.52 -22.15
N ALA A 793 19.62 -2.86 -22.82
CA ALA A 793 19.58 -3.42 -24.19
C ALA A 793 18.71 -4.71 -24.26
N PHE A 794 18.63 -5.48 -23.18
CA PHE A 794 17.76 -6.66 -23.09
C PHE A 794 16.26 -6.27 -23.17
N ARG A 795 15.87 -5.27 -22.40
CA ARG A 795 14.47 -4.79 -22.40
C ARG A 795 14.12 -4.16 -23.74
N LEU A 796 14.99 -3.32 -24.28
CA LEU A 796 14.78 -2.69 -25.59
C LEU A 796 14.66 -3.73 -26.72
N ALA A 797 15.49 -4.79 -26.68
CA ALA A 797 15.40 -5.88 -27.63
C ALA A 797 14.04 -6.58 -27.59
N LYS A 798 13.52 -6.84 -26.40
CA LYS A 798 12.20 -7.44 -26.22
C LYS A 798 11.08 -6.51 -26.69
N ASP A 799 11.11 -5.23 -26.31
CA ASP A 799 10.05 -4.27 -26.64
C ASP A 799 9.96 -3.95 -28.14
N LEU A 800 11.07 -4.07 -28.87
CA LEU A 800 11.15 -3.81 -30.31
C LEU A 800 11.17 -5.09 -31.17
N ALA A 801 11.18 -6.27 -30.58
CA ALA A 801 11.37 -7.57 -31.25
C ALA A 801 12.63 -7.62 -32.15
N ILE A 802 13.76 -7.09 -31.65
CA ILE A 802 15.08 -7.05 -32.37
C ILE A 802 16.12 -7.82 -31.55
N SER A 803 17.27 -8.08 -32.18
CA SER A 803 18.38 -8.72 -31.49
C SER A 803 18.96 -7.83 -30.36
N ARG A 804 19.52 -8.44 -29.33
CA ARG A 804 20.18 -7.72 -28.24
C ARG A 804 21.38 -6.89 -28.72
N THR A 805 22.05 -7.33 -29.78
CA THR A 805 23.15 -6.63 -30.40
C THR A 805 22.68 -5.34 -31.08
N GLU A 806 21.60 -5.41 -31.84
CA GLU A 806 20.99 -4.23 -32.49
C GLU A 806 20.47 -3.25 -31.42
N ALA A 807 19.78 -3.73 -30.42
CA ALA A 807 19.30 -2.89 -29.31
C ALA A 807 20.46 -2.16 -28.61
N LYS A 808 21.59 -2.84 -28.39
CA LYS A 808 22.79 -2.21 -27.83
C LYS A 808 23.35 -1.15 -28.79
N GLN A 809 23.44 -1.44 -30.09
CA GLN A 809 23.92 -0.49 -31.10
C GLN A 809 23.03 0.76 -31.16
N PHE A 810 21.71 0.62 -31.04
CA PHE A 810 20.78 1.75 -30.96
C PHE A 810 21.05 2.64 -29.75
N ILE A 811 21.26 2.05 -28.56
CA ILE A 811 21.59 2.78 -27.33
C ILE A 811 22.95 3.49 -27.48
N ASP A 812 23.96 2.80 -28.02
CA ASP A 812 25.30 3.37 -28.23
C ASP A 812 25.27 4.54 -29.22
N ASN A 813 24.53 4.41 -30.34
CA ASN A 813 24.30 5.48 -31.32
C ASN A 813 23.56 6.66 -30.70
N TYR A 814 22.53 6.40 -29.88
CA TYR A 814 21.80 7.43 -29.16
C TYR A 814 22.73 8.27 -28.29
N PHE A 815 23.54 7.65 -27.44
CA PHE A 815 24.48 8.35 -26.56
C PHE A 815 25.66 9.00 -27.28
N LYS A 816 26.06 8.47 -28.43
CA LYS A 816 27.05 9.12 -29.28
C LYS A 816 26.54 10.44 -29.81
N PHE A 817 25.26 10.50 -30.14
CA PHE A 817 24.64 11.70 -30.69
C PHE A 817 24.20 12.68 -29.61
N TYR A 818 23.59 12.17 -28.54
CA TYR A 818 23.17 12.94 -27.37
C TYR A 818 24.21 12.77 -26.23
N SER A 819 25.43 13.18 -26.47
CA SER A 819 26.57 12.92 -25.57
C SER A 819 26.43 13.62 -24.22
N LYS A 820 25.79 14.79 -24.16
CA LYS A 820 25.55 15.51 -22.91
C LYS A 820 24.47 14.86 -22.04
N ILE A 821 23.55 14.08 -22.65
CA ILE A 821 22.62 13.27 -21.87
C ILE A 821 23.36 12.16 -21.12
N ASN A 822 24.32 11.49 -21.76
CA ASN A 822 25.13 10.48 -21.10
C ASN A 822 25.97 11.09 -19.95
N ALA A 823 26.54 12.26 -20.17
CA ALA A 823 27.26 13.00 -19.13
C ALA A 823 26.35 13.34 -17.94
N PHE A 824 25.16 13.88 -18.21
CA PHE A 824 24.14 14.18 -17.19
C PHE A 824 23.76 12.94 -16.36
N ILE A 825 23.56 11.79 -17.01
CA ILE A 825 23.27 10.52 -16.31
C ILE A 825 24.40 10.16 -15.36
N SER A 826 25.65 10.19 -15.86
CA SER A 826 26.84 9.84 -15.07
C SER A 826 27.08 10.80 -13.90
N GLU A 827 26.91 12.10 -14.14
CA GLU A 827 27.05 13.15 -13.13
C GLU A 827 25.96 13.04 -12.05
N THR A 828 24.72 12.73 -12.45
CA THR A 828 23.60 12.54 -11.54
C THR A 828 23.82 11.34 -10.63
N ILE A 829 24.29 10.21 -11.17
CA ILE A 829 24.63 9.02 -10.40
C ILE A 829 25.77 9.31 -9.43
N SER A 830 26.86 9.91 -9.90
CA SER A 830 28.01 10.25 -9.07
C SER A 830 27.64 11.28 -7.98
N GLY A 831 26.77 12.24 -8.31
CA GLY A 831 26.19 13.18 -7.35
C GLY A 831 25.38 12.48 -6.27
N ALA A 832 24.52 11.52 -6.67
CA ALA A 832 23.73 10.72 -5.73
C ALA A 832 24.62 9.82 -4.85
N GLU A 833 25.67 9.21 -5.41
CA GLU A 833 26.64 8.41 -4.63
C GLU A 833 27.35 9.25 -3.55
N LYS A 834 27.68 10.51 -3.87
CA LYS A 834 28.35 11.42 -2.95
C LYS A 834 27.42 12.00 -1.92
N ASN A 835 26.24 12.48 -2.33
CA ASN A 835 25.33 13.30 -1.50
C ASN A 835 24.22 12.46 -0.84
N GLY A 836 23.94 11.25 -1.31
CA GLY A 836 22.84 10.38 -0.86
C GLY A 836 21.48 10.78 -1.41
N TYR A 837 21.35 11.86 -2.17
CA TYR A 837 20.08 12.34 -2.73
C TYR A 837 20.25 12.98 -4.11
N VAL A 838 19.12 13.14 -4.79
CA VAL A 838 18.98 13.96 -6.01
C VAL A 838 17.90 15.02 -5.80
N SER A 839 17.87 16.06 -6.66
CA SER A 839 16.87 17.13 -6.56
C SER A 839 16.28 17.52 -7.90
N THR A 840 15.05 18.07 -7.89
CA THR A 840 14.41 18.71 -9.02
C THR A 840 14.92 20.15 -9.21
N ILE A 841 14.54 20.80 -10.33
CA ILE A 841 14.82 22.20 -10.59
C ILE A 841 14.15 23.15 -9.57
N PHE A 842 13.11 22.68 -8.87
CA PHE A 842 12.44 23.43 -7.80
C PHE A 842 13.02 23.14 -6.40
N GLY A 843 14.06 22.27 -6.33
CA GLY A 843 14.73 21.95 -5.07
C GLY A 843 14.05 20.82 -4.27
N ARG A 844 13.09 20.08 -4.85
CA ARG A 844 12.53 18.86 -4.24
C ARG A 844 13.63 17.81 -4.11
N LYS A 845 14.00 17.46 -2.89
CA LYS A 845 15.01 16.44 -2.61
C LYS A 845 14.36 15.05 -2.51
N ARG A 846 15.08 14.04 -3.00
CA ARG A 846 14.74 12.63 -2.81
C ARG A 846 15.98 11.85 -2.42
N GLU A 847 15.96 11.22 -1.26
CA GLU A 847 17.01 10.29 -0.83
C GLU A 847 17.05 9.08 -1.75
N ILE A 848 18.25 8.64 -2.12
CA ILE A 848 18.46 7.46 -2.97
C ILE A 848 19.03 6.34 -2.12
N LEU A 849 18.15 5.57 -1.53
CA LEU A 849 18.53 4.40 -0.74
C LEU A 849 19.26 3.39 -1.63
N ASN A 850 20.26 2.71 -1.07
CA ASN A 850 21.04 1.66 -1.75
C ASN A 850 21.86 2.12 -2.96
N ILE A 851 22.09 3.41 -3.19
CA ILE A 851 22.93 3.89 -4.30
C ILE A 851 24.38 3.37 -4.17
N ASN A 852 24.86 3.19 -2.95
CA ASN A 852 26.18 2.65 -2.62
C ASN A 852 26.15 1.15 -2.26
N SER A 853 25.04 0.43 -2.55
CA SER A 853 24.92 -1.01 -2.26
C SER A 853 25.96 -1.83 -3.04
N LYS A 854 26.52 -2.84 -2.37
CA LYS A 854 27.38 -3.86 -3.02
C LYS A 854 26.59 -4.84 -3.88
N ASN A 855 25.27 -4.92 -3.68
CA ASN A 855 24.37 -5.72 -4.50
C ASN A 855 24.10 -4.98 -5.82
N LYS A 856 24.58 -5.55 -6.93
CA LYS A 856 24.44 -4.95 -8.27
C LYS A 856 23.00 -4.68 -8.69
N LEU A 857 22.06 -5.52 -8.26
CA LEU A 857 20.65 -5.35 -8.60
C LEU A 857 20.05 -4.14 -7.87
N GLU A 858 20.31 -4.02 -6.57
CA GLU A 858 19.87 -2.88 -5.75
C GLU A 858 20.50 -1.57 -6.24
N LYS A 859 21.81 -1.60 -6.48
CA LYS A 859 22.53 -0.44 -7.01
C LYS A 859 21.97 0.00 -8.35
N SER A 860 21.76 -0.91 -9.29
CA SER A 860 21.19 -0.58 -10.61
C SER A 860 19.74 -0.05 -10.51
N GLN A 861 18.97 -0.50 -9.52
CA GLN A 861 17.64 0.05 -9.26
C GLN A 861 17.74 1.48 -8.68
N ALA A 862 18.65 1.71 -7.75
CA ALA A 862 18.90 3.02 -7.15
C ALA A 862 19.42 4.02 -8.20
N GLU A 863 20.33 3.64 -9.09
CA GLU A 863 20.81 4.45 -10.21
C GLU A 863 19.67 4.90 -11.13
N ARG A 864 18.74 3.99 -11.46
CA ARG A 864 17.54 4.35 -12.25
C ARG A 864 16.65 5.35 -11.54
N ILE A 865 16.43 5.17 -10.23
CA ILE A 865 15.66 6.13 -9.42
C ILE A 865 16.36 7.49 -9.41
N ALA A 866 17.69 7.52 -9.24
CA ALA A 866 18.48 8.74 -9.22
C ALA A 866 18.36 9.54 -10.53
N VAL A 867 18.41 8.88 -11.68
CA VAL A 867 18.32 9.55 -12.99
C VAL A 867 16.88 10.01 -13.30
N ASN A 868 15.87 9.20 -12.96
CA ASN A 868 14.47 9.51 -13.25
C ASN A 868 13.92 10.66 -12.40
N THR A 869 14.34 10.75 -11.14
CA THR A 869 13.75 11.70 -10.18
C THR A 869 13.92 13.16 -10.59
N PRO A 870 15.10 13.67 -11.01
CA PRO A 870 15.23 15.05 -11.47
C PRO A 870 14.34 15.37 -12.66
N VAL A 871 14.17 14.45 -13.60
CA VAL A 871 13.38 14.66 -14.82
C VAL A 871 11.88 14.62 -14.51
N GLN A 872 11.39 13.52 -13.96
CA GLN A 872 9.97 13.34 -13.65
C GLN A 872 9.49 14.30 -12.57
N GLY A 873 10.29 14.50 -11.52
CA GLY A 873 9.94 15.40 -10.44
C GLY A 873 9.88 16.84 -10.89
N SER A 874 10.82 17.28 -11.74
CA SER A 874 10.77 18.63 -12.30
C SER A 874 9.56 18.83 -13.22
N ALA A 875 9.21 17.83 -14.04
CA ALA A 875 7.99 17.86 -14.83
C ALA A 875 6.74 18.00 -13.95
N ALA A 876 6.66 17.23 -12.87
CA ALA A 876 5.55 17.32 -11.91
C ALA A 876 5.48 18.71 -11.24
N ASP A 877 6.61 19.28 -10.84
CA ASP A 877 6.67 20.61 -10.22
C ASP A 877 6.26 21.70 -11.23
N ILE A 878 6.62 21.57 -12.51
CA ILE A 878 6.17 22.48 -13.60
C ILE A 878 4.65 22.43 -13.75
N VAL A 879 4.07 21.22 -13.83
CA VAL A 879 2.61 21.06 -13.92
C VAL A 879 1.91 21.69 -12.72
N LYS A 880 2.40 21.48 -11.52
CA LYS A 880 1.86 22.11 -10.29
C LYS A 880 1.96 23.63 -10.34
N LYS A 881 3.09 24.17 -10.80
CA LYS A 881 3.26 25.61 -10.96
C LYS A 881 2.28 26.17 -12.01
N ALA A 882 2.09 25.47 -13.12
CA ALA A 882 1.11 25.81 -14.13
C ALA A 882 -0.33 25.81 -13.57
N MET A 883 -0.70 24.80 -12.79
CA MET A 883 -2.00 24.74 -12.10
C MET A 883 -2.23 26.00 -11.26
N VAL A 884 -1.22 26.45 -10.51
CA VAL A 884 -1.31 27.64 -9.67
C VAL A 884 -1.43 28.91 -10.52
N ASP A 885 -0.61 29.06 -11.55
CA ASP A 885 -0.60 30.26 -12.39
C ASP A 885 -1.87 30.41 -13.23
N VAL A 886 -2.35 29.31 -13.82
CA VAL A 886 -3.61 29.30 -14.57
C VAL A 886 -4.80 29.57 -13.66
N SER A 887 -4.90 28.86 -12.52
CA SER A 887 -6.02 29.03 -11.59
C SER A 887 -6.08 30.47 -11.05
N SER A 888 -4.94 31.06 -10.71
CA SER A 888 -4.85 32.47 -10.25
C SER A 888 -5.30 33.44 -11.33
N ALA A 889 -4.91 33.23 -12.59
CA ALA A 889 -5.30 34.07 -13.71
C ALA A 889 -6.81 33.95 -14.02
N LEU A 890 -7.38 32.75 -13.99
CA LEU A 890 -8.81 32.51 -14.18
C LEU A 890 -9.65 33.16 -13.06
N ILE A 891 -9.19 33.07 -11.80
CA ILE A 891 -9.86 33.74 -10.67
C ILE A 891 -9.84 35.27 -10.87
N GLN A 892 -8.73 35.85 -11.30
CA GLN A 892 -8.63 37.29 -11.56
C GLN A 892 -9.55 37.74 -12.71
N LYS A 893 -9.68 36.91 -13.77
CA LYS A 893 -10.59 37.17 -14.89
C LYS A 893 -12.05 37.01 -14.53
N ASN A 894 -12.34 36.13 -13.60
CA ASN A 894 -13.71 35.85 -13.12
C ASN A 894 -14.72 35.59 -14.27
N ASN A 895 -14.30 34.79 -15.26
CA ASN A 895 -15.10 34.45 -16.45
C ASN A 895 -15.86 33.11 -16.32
N GLY A 896 -15.97 32.55 -15.14
CA GLY A 896 -16.67 31.30 -14.89
C GLY A 896 -15.91 30.02 -15.24
N SER A 897 -14.67 30.15 -15.78
CA SER A 897 -13.81 29.02 -16.10
C SER A 897 -13.09 28.47 -14.86
N ARG A 898 -12.94 27.16 -14.77
CA ARG A 898 -12.32 26.49 -13.60
C ARG A 898 -11.57 25.22 -13.98
N LEU A 899 -10.50 24.90 -13.25
CA LEU A 899 -9.77 23.65 -13.36
C LEU A 899 -10.56 22.54 -12.67
N LEU A 900 -10.73 21.37 -13.35
CA LEU A 900 -11.49 20.23 -12.85
C LEU A 900 -10.64 19.01 -12.56
N LEU A 901 -9.67 18.70 -13.42
CA LEU A 901 -8.92 17.44 -13.36
C LEU A 901 -7.48 17.64 -13.83
N GLN A 902 -6.58 16.89 -13.22
CA GLN A 902 -5.19 16.75 -13.66
C GLN A 902 -4.91 15.27 -13.91
N VAL A 903 -4.45 14.93 -15.12
CA VAL A 903 -4.11 13.57 -15.53
C VAL A 903 -2.75 13.57 -16.20
N HIS A 904 -1.73 13.00 -15.56
CA HIS A 904 -0.34 13.02 -16.03
C HIS A 904 0.17 14.45 -16.28
N ASP A 905 0.32 14.84 -17.54
CA ASP A 905 0.79 16.16 -17.97
C ASP A 905 -0.35 17.03 -18.53
N GLU A 906 -1.60 16.53 -18.43
CA GLU A 906 -2.84 17.14 -18.93
C GLU A 906 -3.62 17.84 -17.81
N LEU A 907 -4.15 19.03 -18.10
CA LEU A 907 -5.07 19.78 -17.26
C LEU A 907 -6.41 19.93 -17.99
N ILE A 908 -7.51 19.58 -17.31
CA ILE A 908 -8.87 19.67 -17.86
C ILE A 908 -9.63 20.76 -17.13
N PHE A 909 -10.20 21.67 -17.92
CA PHE A 909 -10.98 22.81 -17.46
C PHE A 909 -12.43 22.71 -17.95
N GLU A 910 -13.33 23.33 -17.22
CA GLU A 910 -14.70 23.61 -17.64
C GLU A 910 -14.87 25.13 -17.79
N CYS A 911 -15.42 25.60 -18.91
CA CYS A 911 -15.71 27.01 -19.09
C CYS A 911 -17.10 27.23 -19.71
N PRO A 912 -17.73 28.42 -19.58
CA PRO A 912 -18.95 28.76 -20.27
C PRO A 912 -18.82 28.57 -21.80
N ASP A 913 -19.89 28.02 -22.43
CA ASP A 913 -19.93 27.78 -23.90
C ASP A 913 -20.24 29.06 -24.66
N GLU A 914 -19.35 30.03 -24.52
CA GLU A 914 -19.37 31.31 -25.25
C GLU A 914 -18.02 31.48 -25.95
N LYS A 915 -18.04 31.69 -27.24
CA LYS A 915 -16.82 31.75 -28.06
C LYS A 915 -15.77 32.73 -27.51
N SER A 916 -16.21 33.92 -27.08
CA SER A 916 -15.30 34.91 -26.48
C SER A 916 -14.64 34.45 -25.20
N VAL A 917 -15.37 33.72 -24.36
CA VAL A 917 -14.87 33.16 -23.09
C VAL A 917 -13.93 31.98 -23.36
N ILE A 918 -14.27 31.13 -24.33
CA ILE A 918 -13.44 30.00 -24.77
C ILE A 918 -12.10 30.50 -25.27
N ASP A 919 -12.11 31.45 -26.26
CA ASP A 919 -10.89 32.00 -26.85
C ASP A 919 -10.00 32.69 -25.83
N GLU A 920 -10.59 33.47 -24.90
CA GLU A 920 -9.85 34.10 -23.78
C GLU A 920 -9.25 33.06 -22.83
N THR A 921 -10.03 32.06 -22.48
CA THR A 921 -9.61 30.99 -21.55
C THR A 921 -8.46 30.18 -22.14
N ILE A 922 -8.55 29.79 -23.42
CA ILE A 922 -7.48 29.08 -24.12
C ILE A 922 -6.19 29.92 -24.12
N LYS A 923 -6.30 31.23 -24.41
CA LYS A 923 -5.14 32.12 -24.42
C LYS A 923 -4.47 32.20 -23.04
N ILE A 924 -5.27 32.31 -21.98
CA ILE A 924 -4.74 32.33 -20.60
C ILE A 924 -4.03 31.02 -20.27
N ILE A 925 -4.66 29.88 -20.59
CA ILE A 925 -4.10 28.55 -20.33
C ILE A 925 -2.76 28.39 -21.04
N GLN A 926 -2.71 28.66 -22.37
CA GLN A 926 -1.48 28.53 -23.14
C GLN A 926 -0.38 29.44 -22.62
N GLU A 927 -0.69 30.75 -22.39
CA GLU A 927 0.28 31.71 -21.89
C GLU A 927 0.86 31.28 -20.53
N LYS A 928 0.01 30.86 -19.58
CA LYS A 928 0.46 30.50 -18.23
C LYS A 928 1.19 29.16 -18.16
N MET A 929 0.73 28.16 -18.89
CA MET A 929 1.39 26.85 -18.95
C MET A 929 2.74 26.95 -19.67
N GLU A 930 2.81 27.59 -20.86
CA GLU A 930 4.08 27.71 -21.60
C GLU A 930 5.13 28.58 -20.86
N ASN A 931 4.70 29.49 -20.00
CA ASN A 931 5.57 30.37 -19.21
C ASN A 931 5.66 30.01 -17.71
N ALA A 932 5.19 28.84 -17.30
CA ALA A 932 5.21 28.41 -15.90
C ALA A 932 6.63 28.42 -15.29
N VAL A 933 7.63 28.11 -16.10
CA VAL A 933 9.05 28.19 -15.73
C VAL A 933 9.92 28.55 -16.93
N LYS A 934 11.00 29.29 -16.69
CA LYS A 934 11.96 29.64 -17.75
C LYS A 934 13.00 28.54 -17.88
N LEU A 935 12.91 27.77 -18.97
CA LEU A 935 13.88 26.74 -19.35
C LEU A 935 14.79 27.22 -20.50
N SER A 936 15.84 26.46 -20.80
CA SER A 936 16.73 26.68 -21.98
C SER A 936 16.05 26.34 -23.31
N VAL A 937 14.92 25.64 -23.26
CA VAL A 937 14.07 25.23 -24.38
C VAL A 937 12.61 25.60 -24.08
N PRO A 938 11.78 25.91 -25.09
CA PRO A 938 10.41 26.33 -24.86
C PRO A 938 9.53 25.15 -24.39
N LEU A 939 8.66 25.42 -23.45
CA LEU A 939 7.51 24.56 -23.16
C LEU A 939 6.44 24.82 -24.24
N LYS A 940 5.81 23.75 -24.72
CA LYS A 940 4.70 23.81 -25.70
C LYS A 940 3.50 23.08 -25.15
N VAL A 941 2.33 23.66 -25.34
CA VAL A 941 1.04 23.14 -24.86
C VAL A 941 0.09 22.97 -26.03
N SER A 942 -0.47 21.77 -26.18
CA SER A 942 -1.60 21.49 -27.06
C SER A 942 -2.90 21.80 -26.32
N VAL A 943 -3.80 22.55 -26.94
CA VAL A 943 -5.09 22.85 -26.33
C VAL A 943 -6.20 22.41 -27.26
N GLU A 944 -7.11 21.61 -26.75
CA GLU A 944 -8.30 21.11 -27.43
C GLU A 944 -9.54 21.46 -26.60
N PHE A 945 -10.72 21.56 -27.25
CA PHE A 945 -11.96 21.75 -26.51
C PHE A 945 -13.10 20.94 -27.14
N GLY A 946 -14.05 20.55 -26.31
CA GLY A 946 -15.16 19.70 -26.72
C GLY A 946 -16.19 19.51 -25.62
N THR A 947 -17.25 18.79 -25.90
CA THR A 947 -18.35 18.55 -24.96
C THR A 947 -18.06 17.40 -24.00
N ASN A 948 -17.06 16.56 -24.28
CA ASN A 948 -16.66 15.42 -23.45
C ASN A 948 -15.15 15.14 -23.51
N TRP A 949 -14.65 14.46 -22.50
CA TRP A 949 -13.23 14.15 -22.38
C TRP A 949 -12.70 13.17 -23.43
N GLY A 950 -13.56 12.28 -23.95
CA GLY A 950 -13.18 11.33 -25.00
C GLY A 950 -13.02 11.94 -26.39
N ALA A 951 -13.40 13.23 -26.57
CA ALA A 951 -13.24 13.96 -27.84
C ALA A 951 -11.79 14.43 -28.04
N PHE A 952 -10.94 14.39 -27.02
CA PHE A 952 -9.55 14.84 -27.07
C PHE A 952 -8.60 13.66 -27.40
N HIS A 953 -7.57 13.91 -28.27
CA HIS A 953 -6.46 13.02 -28.71
C HIS A 953 -6.87 11.88 -29.65
#